data_fb1077bf1c5700ac9e2958c9ee9bf080
#
_entry.id   fb1077bf1c5700ac9e2958c9ee9bf080
#
_cell.length_a   1.000
_cell.length_b   1.000
_cell.length_c   1.000
_cell.angle_alpha   90.00
_cell.angle_beta   90.00
_cell.angle_gamma   90.00
#
_symmetry.space_group_name_H-M   'P 1'
#
loop_
_entity.id
_entity.type
_entity.pdbx_description
1 polymer ?
#
loop_
_entity_poly.entity_id
_entity_poly.type
_entity_poly.pdbx_seq_one_letter_code
_entity_poly.pdbx_strand_id
1 'polypeptide(L)'
;MPGKKNTPIIRQNHTGWGVQSTIDSDVVLSAANNIVEVGGSPMNQEGITAHGNATITLKAKENNKITVENAAYSSDGISTLINRTGARPGTRDDGNKIILEAGGDNIVTMKSGDADADYVNNSKVLTETPYYKSKRGSNGIFAYGDKSLVKLIGENNIVKSEISEKSKALNGGFRHIGIYSWQNAKVELSAKSDNIVQGGIWGLYSNNSSISLKGKNNVISNPKYNVFAYKKAKVDLTVENKNTLSDAEFGVYALNTSMVNLSSKDNNEVKSTQVGLYSQDGGSINVDRKDNIIEGDAVALVGKGGSQNIRANRTNLISSKSLGIHAEQAAKIAITGASNTIHASNAAIRSLDKSEVKIDGQITIDSNVANLARQDGLIHLNYKDDTRITGATVSDKGLVAIKPLNNTNIVADTIHYKGDVLAVNKGKVELDFTPNIRLVGRLDNFSGLTDSKHKNLFENYVANLDSKSAGEINFNLAKDALWTMTGQSWLDKLEGQGTIDFNNDAKTSGRALHIGELAGANKFLMHLNKDGIHSDMLYVKKGTSTPQEVVVKNLSEVLDSMNYGERLRFATVTNSKNEFVNGKKYIDDTHLMEDALTVEYSAHNGDKNNKDDYNKSFNGSEMTAEKAGDDYVNKTYTDNRQNVYLVKQATGNPSRNVKNINDMFDSTAHYAFTLDTYAKREGERAFSTLDKKEGDWIRLTHTRVIQSNAFRFHNNDFEIGYDRFSLNEQEKKRKWGISLDYGHGRTSLWNTFGKDKIRKYELALYNTTQYIDKEGDETGYIDNVLKIGKLRNRVIARNHMGQLWGKGKYSNTLFSISTEYGRRKFLDDDKLWRITPQVQLQYSYLRGTGYRIDNGINVNLSHANSLIGRLGLDVVRKFDGGKKLFYIKGNIFHEFLGSRSFKAFEGKSHYAQK
;
A
#
# COMPACT_ATOMS: atom_id res chain seq x y z
N MET A 1 49.02 -52.25 -6.17
CA MET A 1 48.91 -51.73 -4.81
C MET A 1 48.42 -50.31 -4.92
N PRO A 2 47.37 -49.89 -4.31
CA PRO A 2 46.94 -48.51 -4.35
C PRO A 2 47.95 -47.64 -3.62
N GLY A 3 48.50 -46.63 -4.30
CA GLY A 3 49.55 -45.76 -3.80
C GLY A 3 49.20 -45.14 -2.46
N LYS A 4 50.05 -45.18 -1.47
CA LYS A 4 49.97 -44.45 -0.23
C LYS A 4 49.74 -42.96 -0.55
N LYS A 5 48.62 -42.38 -0.15
CA LYS A 5 48.36 -40.97 -0.22
C LYS A 5 49.44 -40.23 0.57
N ASN A 6 50.37 -39.55 -0.11
CA ASN A 6 51.36 -38.72 0.54
C ASN A 6 50.62 -37.57 1.29
N THR A 7 50.57 -37.64 2.61
CA THR A 7 50.08 -36.61 3.49
C THR A 7 51.24 -36.15 4.37
N PRO A 8 51.96 -35.09 4.00
CA PRO A 8 52.96 -34.51 4.89
C PRO A 8 52.24 -33.93 6.10
N ILE A 9 52.60 -34.37 7.29
CA ILE A 9 52.14 -33.84 8.56
C ILE A 9 53.33 -33.16 9.21
N ILE A 10 53.26 -31.85 9.34
CA ILE A 10 54.26 -31.05 10.05
C ILE A 10 53.73 -30.77 11.43
N ARG A 11 54.31 -31.35 12.46
CA ARG A 11 53.94 -31.17 13.87
C ARG A 11 55.04 -30.48 14.63
N GLN A 12 54.66 -29.40 15.34
CA GLN A 12 55.56 -28.70 16.26
C GLN A 12 54.94 -28.64 17.65
N ASN A 13 55.62 -29.17 18.66
CA ASN A 13 55.12 -29.27 20.03
C ASN A 13 55.77 -28.24 20.97
N HIS A 14 56.57 -27.30 20.46
CA HIS A 14 57.20 -26.25 21.23
C HIS A 14 56.95 -24.86 20.59
N THR A 15 57.38 -23.78 21.22
CA THR A 15 57.31 -22.41 20.66
C THR A 15 57.98 -22.35 19.30
N GLY A 16 57.23 -21.88 18.27
CA GLY A 16 57.79 -21.69 16.92
C GLY A 16 56.76 -21.68 15.79
N TRP A 17 57.27 -22.01 14.65
CA TRP A 17 56.58 -21.95 13.38
C TRP A 17 56.40 -23.33 12.77
N GLY A 18 55.24 -23.57 12.18
CA GLY A 18 54.99 -24.84 11.47
C GLY A 18 55.68 -24.86 10.12
N VAL A 19 55.43 -23.87 9.26
CA VAL A 19 56.10 -23.66 7.96
C VAL A 19 56.55 -22.22 7.91
N GLN A 20 57.87 -22.02 7.72
CA GLN A 20 58.45 -20.68 7.62
C GLN A 20 59.25 -20.51 6.33
N SER A 21 59.14 -19.34 5.68
CA SER A 21 59.99 -18.90 4.57
C SER A 21 60.48 -17.51 4.88
N THR A 22 61.82 -17.29 4.69
CA THR A 22 62.46 -16.00 5.05
C THR A 22 63.34 -15.50 3.91
N ILE A 23 63.39 -14.18 3.78
CA ILE A 23 64.29 -13.37 2.88
C ILE A 23 64.45 -13.98 1.49
N ASP A 24 63.65 -13.45 0.53
CA ASP A 24 63.73 -13.77 -0.91
C ASP A 24 63.75 -15.31 -1.22
N SER A 25 63.00 -16.10 -0.43
CA SER A 25 62.99 -17.56 -0.57
C SER A 25 61.55 -18.04 -0.86
N ASP A 26 61.46 -19.12 -1.61
CA ASP A 26 60.20 -19.79 -1.97
C ASP A 26 60.11 -21.19 -1.37
N VAL A 27 58.98 -21.48 -0.73
CA VAL A 27 58.65 -22.83 -0.22
C VAL A 27 57.40 -23.33 -0.93
N VAL A 28 57.48 -24.47 -1.59
CA VAL A 28 56.37 -25.15 -2.23
C VAL A 28 56.16 -26.54 -1.64
N LEU A 29 55.00 -26.78 -1.05
CA LEU A 29 54.57 -28.10 -0.58
C LEU A 29 53.43 -28.60 -1.46
N SER A 30 53.60 -29.77 -2.07
CA SER A 30 52.61 -30.38 -2.95
C SER A 30 52.30 -31.80 -2.51
N ALA A 31 51.03 -32.11 -2.18
CA ALA A 31 50.62 -33.41 -1.65
C ALA A 31 49.14 -33.74 -1.91
N ALA A 32 48.69 -34.90 -1.46
CA ALA A 32 47.27 -35.21 -1.41
C ALA A 32 46.56 -34.28 -0.40
N ASN A 33 47.14 -34.23 0.83
CA ASN A 33 46.75 -33.30 1.88
C ASN A 33 48.00 -32.66 2.47
N ASN A 34 47.94 -31.37 2.82
CA ASN A 34 48.96 -30.71 3.63
C ASN A 34 48.38 -30.44 5.03
N ILE A 35 49.01 -30.97 6.07
CA ILE A 35 48.59 -30.79 7.46
C ILE A 35 49.73 -30.12 8.25
N VAL A 36 49.42 -28.97 8.84
CA VAL A 36 50.34 -28.20 9.70
C VAL A 36 49.68 -28.06 11.07
N GLU A 37 50.30 -28.64 12.10
CA GLU A 37 49.80 -28.60 13.49
C GLU A 37 50.88 -27.97 14.36
N VAL A 38 50.56 -26.89 15.04
CA VAL A 38 51.46 -26.18 15.95
C VAL A 38 50.81 -26.11 17.32
N GLY A 39 51.51 -26.52 18.35
CA GLY A 39 50.99 -26.51 19.73
C GLY A 39 52.09 -26.59 20.78
N GLY A 40 51.72 -26.46 22.03
CA GLY A 40 52.61 -26.73 23.16
C GLY A 40 53.05 -25.56 24.04
N SER A 41 53.28 -24.38 23.50
CA SER A 41 53.62 -23.18 24.31
C SER A 41 52.64 -22.04 24.10
N PRO A 42 52.35 -21.25 25.13
CA PRO A 42 51.35 -20.22 25.01
C PRO A 42 51.80 -18.96 24.28
N MET A 43 52.99 -18.86 23.72
CA MET A 43 53.51 -17.60 23.14
C MET A 43 53.94 -17.72 21.68
N ASN A 44 53.59 -16.71 20.86
CA ASN A 44 54.12 -16.47 19.50
C ASN A 44 54.16 -17.73 18.60
N GLN A 45 53.03 -18.44 18.50
CA GLN A 45 52.89 -19.56 17.62
C GLN A 45 52.32 -19.15 16.27
N GLU A 46 52.96 -19.61 15.21
CA GLU A 46 52.50 -19.36 13.85
C GLU A 46 52.44 -20.66 13.05
N GLY A 47 51.27 -20.93 12.43
CA GLY A 47 51.09 -22.10 11.59
C GLY A 47 51.93 -22.01 10.33
N ILE A 48 51.77 -20.93 9.57
CA ILE A 48 52.52 -20.61 8.33
C ILE A 48 52.95 -19.17 8.37
N THR A 49 54.25 -18.92 8.14
CA THR A 49 54.76 -17.54 8.13
C THR A 49 55.73 -17.26 6.96
N ALA A 50 55.51 -16.18 6.24
CA ALA A 50 56.40 -15.68 5.21
C ALA A 50 56.96 -14.29 5.60
N HIS A 51 58.29 -14.05 5.40
CA HIS A 51 58.96 -12.86 5.86
C HIS A 51 60.07 -12.42 4.91
N GLY A 52 60.24 -11.14 4.65
CA GLY A 52 61.32 -10.60 3.83
C GLY A 52 61.19 -10.94 2.33
N ASN A 53 60.09 -10.61 1.71
CA ASN A 53 59.75 -10.88 0.29
C ASN A 53 59.72 -12.39 -0.06
N ALA A 54 59.34 -13.21 0.89
CA ALA A 54 59.28 -14.67 0.73
C ALA A 54 57.91 -15.15 0.23
N THR A 55 57.90 -16.28 -0.47
CA THR A 55 56.68 -16.95 -0.92
C THR A 55 56.52 -18.34 -0.30
N ILE A 56 55.34 -18.65 0.20
CA ILE A 56 54.96 -20.03 0.60
C ILE A 56 53.72 -20.45 -0.20
N THR A 57 53.81 -21.56 -0.88
CA THR A 57 52.71 -22.15 -1.62
C THR A 57 52.43 -23.59 -1.15
N LEU A 58 51.22 -23.84 -0.64
CA LEU A 58 50.72 -25.16 -0.32
C LEU A 58 49.72 -25.59 -1.39
N LYS A 59 50.03 -26.66 -2.10
CA LYS A 59 49.18 -27.26 -3.11
C LYS A 59 48.68 -28.63 -2.63
N ALA A 60 47.39 -28.77 -2.43
CA ALA A 60 46.76 -30.05 -2.04
C ALA A 60 45.82 -30.54 -3.13
N LYS A 61 45.83 -31.84 -3.44
CA LYS A 61 44.82 -32.49 -4.27
C LYS A 61 43.45 -32.52 -3.55
N GLU A 62 43.48 -32.69 -2.24
CA GLU A 62 42.34 -32.73 -1.35
C GLU A 62 42.35 -31.47 -0.47
N ASN A 63 42.95 -31.45 0.70
CA ASN A 63 42.82 -30.38 1.68
C ASN A 63 44.16 -29.81 2.16
N ASN A 64 44.19 -28.50 2.46
CA ASN A 64 45.19 -27.87 3.31
C ASN A 64 44.58 -27.63 4.69
N LYS A 65 45.16 -28.16 5.76
CA LYS A 65 44.71 -27.96 7.13
C LYS A 65 45.84 -27.40 8.00
N ILE A 66 45.63 -26.19 8.53
CA ILE A 66 46.51 -25.50 9.44
C ILE A 66 45.82 -25.39 10.80
N THR A 67 46.42 -25.91 11.88
CA THR A 67 45.89 -25.85 13.22
C THR A 67 46.97 -25.33 14.16
N VAL A 68 46.61 -24.26 14.91
CA VAL A 68 47.45 -23.74 16.00
C VAL A 68 46.66 -23.95 17.28
N GLU A 69 47.17 -24.76 18.18
CA GLU A 69 46.56 -25.11 19.47
C GLU A 69 47.24 -24.37 20.62
N ASN A 70 46.49 -24.09 21.69
CA ASN A 70 46.92 -23.31 22.83
C ASN A 70 47.57 -21.96 22.48
N ALA A 71 47.01 -21.32 21.46
CA ALA A 71 47.49 -20.02 21.01
C ALA A 71 47.33 -18.98 22.09
N ALA A 72 48.42 -18.36 22.48
CA ALA A 72 48.42 -17.22 23.34
C ALA A 72 48.61 -15.92 22.56
N TYR A 73 48.79 -14.87 23.25
CA TYR A 73 49.07 -13.53 22.76
C TYR A 73 49.95 -13.50 21.51
N SER A 74 49.41 -12.87 20.44
CA SER A 74 50.15 -12.66 19.21
C SER A 74 50.45 -13.90 18.37
N SER A 75 49.65 -14.94 18.45
CA SER A 75 49.78 -16.13 17.62
C SER A 75 48.87 -16.03 16.36
N ASP A 76 49.34 -16.55 15.24
CA ASP A 76 48.62 -16.49 13.96
C ASP A 76 48.54 -17.88 13.29
N GLY A 77 47.44 -18.23 12.68
CA GLY A 77 47.32 -19.41 11.83
C GLY A 77 48.14 -19.27 10.55
N ILE A 78 48.00 -18.12 9.90
CA ILE A 78 48.77 -17.70 8.72
C ILE A 78 49.26 -16.27 8.95
N SER A 79 50.54 -15.99 8.77
CA SER A 79 51.11 -14.65 8.96
C SER A 79 52.10 -14.24 7.88
N THR A 80 52.03 -13.01 7.40
CA THR A 80 53.09 -12.39 6.57
C THR A 80 54.01 -11.48 7.39
N LEU A 81 53.97 -11.54 8.70
CA LEU A 81 54.85 -10.81 9.63
C LEU A 81 55.40 -11.77 10.68
N ILE A 82 56.67 -11.71 10.91
CA ILE A 82 57.23 -12.35 12.10
C ILE A 82 57.02 -11.49 13.34
N ASN A 83 56.34 -12.04 14.28
CA ASN A 83 56.09 -11.44 15.58
C ASN A 83 57.35 -11.52 16.45
N ARG A 84 58.23 -10.54 16.32
CA ARG A 84 59.45 -10.52 17.12
C ARG A 84 59.50 -9.39 18.14
N THR A 85 59.64 -9.79 19.36
CA THR A 85 60.40 -9.00 20.34
C THR A 85 61.84 -8.90 19.87
N GLY A 86 62.17 -7.87 19.08
CA GLY A 86 63.54 -7.65 18.65
C GLY A 86 63.80 -7.65 17.12
N ALA A 87 62.87 -7.38 16.29
CA ALA A 87 63.09 -7.13 14.85
C ALA A 87 64.07 -5.96 14.67
N ARG A 88 65.20 -6.14 13.95
CA ARG A 88 66.12 -5.05 13.60
C ARG A 88 65.36 -3.99 12.78
N PRO A 89 65.53 -2.71 13.11
CA PRO A 89 65.04 -1.62 12.25
C PRO A 89 65.61 -1.78 10.85
N GLY A 90 64.75 -1.96 9.84
CA GLY A 90 65.22 -2.00 8.46
C GLY A 90 64.90 -3.23 7.62
N THR A 91 64.33 -4.31 8.20
CA THR A 91 63.79 -5.41 7.39
C THR A 91 62.43 -5.03 6.87
N ARG A 92 62.33 -4.89 5.56
CA ARG A 92 61.03 -4.64 4.87
C ARG A 92 60.21 -5.90 4.87
N ASP A 93 59.12 -5.94 5.62
CA ASP A 93 58.09 -6.97 5.53
C ASP A 93 57.14 -6.78 4.35
N ASP A 94 57.69 -6.31 3.23
CA ASP A 94 56.95 -6.01 2.04
C ASP A 94 57.05 -7.16 1.02
N GLY A 95 55.95 -7.41 0.29
CA GLY A 95 55.97 -8.39 -0.81
C GLY A 95 55.80 -9.85 -0.42
N ASN A 96 55.60 -10.20 0.84
CA ASN A 96 55.41 -11.58 1.32
C ASN A 96 54.15 -12.23 0.73
N LYS A 97 54.25 -13.49 0.31
CA LYS A 97 53.11 -14.20 -0.29
C LYS A 97 52.88 -15.55 0.38
N ILE A 98 51.63 -15.82 0.75
CA ILE A 98 51.20 -17.14 1.23
C ILE A 98 50.00 -17.57 0.38
N ILE A 99 50.13 -18.66 -0.34
CA ILE A 99 49.15 -19.18 -1.28
C ILE A 99 48.76 -20.60 -0.87
N LEU A 100 47.50 -20.84 -0.57
CA LEU A 100 46.93 -22.16 -0.33
C LEU A 100 45.99 -22.53 -1.48
N GLU A 101 46.33 -23.55 -2.22
CA GLU A 101 45.53 -24.12 -3.30
C GLU A 101 45.09 -25.52 -2.91
N ALA A 102 43.79 -25.81 -2.87
CA ALA A 102 43.26 -27.12 -2.56
C ALA A 102 42.18 -27.52 -3.60
N GLY A 103 42.15 -28.79 -3.96
CA GLY A 103 41.07 -29.39 -4.72
C GLY A 103 39.78 -29.51 -3.86
N GLY A 104 39.95 -29.73 -2.56
CA GLY A 104 38.94 -29.65 -1.51
C GLY A 104 39.07 -28.34 -0.70
N ASP A 105 39.16 -28.46 0.62
CA ASP A 105 39.07 -27.34 1.56
C ASP A 105 40.44 -26.79 2.01
N ASN A 106 40.51 -25.46 2.17
CA ASN A 106 41.52 -24.82 2.99
C ASN A 106 40.96 -24.52 4.37
N ILE A 107 41.50 -25.11 5.41
CA ILE A 107 41.06 -25.01 6.79
C ILE A 107 42.14 -24.38 7.64
N VAL A 108 41.89 -23.25 8.24
CA VAL A 108 42.77 -22.56 9.19
C VAL A 108 42.03 -22.47 10.52
N THR A 109 42.56 -23.16 11.54
CA THR A 109 41.98 -23.18 12.88
C THR A 109 42.98 -22.63 13.89
N MET A 110 42.55 -21.61 14.60
CA MET A 110 43.25 -21.01 15.74
C MET A 110 42.50 -21.35 17.02
N LYS A 111 43.11 -22.01 17.97
CA LYS A 111 42.55 -22.32 19.29
C LYS A 111 43.32 -21.60 20.40
N SER A 112 42.69 -20.66 21.07
CA SER A 112 43.28 -19.98 22.21
C SER A 112 43.20 -20.87 23.46
N GLY A 113 44.31 -20.99 24.18
CA GLY A 113 44.35 -21.67 25.47
C GLY A 113 43.98 -20.76 26.64
N ASP A 114 43.69 -21.36 27.80
CA ASP A 114 43.45 -20.63 29.05
C ASP A 114 44.62 -19.79 29.55
N ALA A 115 45.85 -20.17 29.18
CA ALA A 115 47.07 -19.46 29.45
C ALA A 115 47.15 -18.03 28.84
N ASP A 116 46.32 -17.77 27.80
CA ASP A 116 46.22 -16.45 27.19
C ASP A 116 45.68 -15.37 28.17
N ALA A 117 44.70 -15.77 29.00
CA ALA A 117 44.09 -14.90 30.00
C ALA A 117 45.03 -14.67 31.20
N ASP A 118 45.76 -15.70 31.64
CA ASP A 118 46.65 -15.62 32.79
C ASP A 118 47.94 -14.82 32.48
N TYR A 119 48.46 -14.97 31.26
CA TYR A 119 49.64 -14.21 30.81
C TYR A 119 49.36 -12.69 30.71
N VAL A 120 48.19 -12.33 30.20
CA VAL A 120 47.77 -10.92 30.09
C VAL A 120 47.62 -10.27 31.46
N ASN A 121 47.06 -11.00 32.43
CA ASN A 121 46.85 -10.46 33.77
C ASN A 121 48.17 -10.33 34.59
N ASN A 122 49.19 -11.15 34.30
CA ASN A 122 50.41 -11.23 35.09
C ASN A 122 51.61 -10.51 34.49
N SER A 123 51.62 -10.06 33.24
CA SER A 123 52.80 -9.50 32.64
C SER A 123 52.92 -7.98 32.76
N LYS A 124 53.89 -7.50 33.54
CA LYS A 124 54.37 -6.10 33.58
C LYS A 124 54.89 -5.60 32.20
N VAL A 125 55.21 -6.49 31.29
CA VAL A 125 55.76 -6.24 29.96
C VAL A 125 54.80 -5.50 29.04
N LEU A 126 53.49 -5.56 29.30
CA LEU A 126 52.45 -4.90 28.50
C LEU A 126 52.35 -3.39 28.68
N THR A 127 53.00 -2.80 29.65
CA THR A 127 52.86 -1.39 30.03
C THR A 127 54.01 -0.50 29.52
N GLU A 128 55.13 -1.04 29.07
CA GLU A 128 56.33 -0.23 28.89
C GLU A 128 56.86 -0.02 27.45
N THR A 129 56.34 -0.69 26.44
CA THR A 129 56.74 -0.45 25.06
C THR A 129 55.63 0.06 24.15
N PRO A 130 55.90 1.01 23.26
CA PRO A 130 54.88 1.54 22.32
C PRO A 130 54.27 0.49 21.38
N TYR A 131 55.00 -0.57 21.14
CA TYR A 131 54.59 -1.66 20.24
C TYR A 131 53.48 -2.54 20.86
N TYR A 132 53.49 -2.70 22.16
CA TYR A 132 52.51 -3.51 22.90
C TYR A 132 51.25 -2.76 23.31
N LYS A 133 51.22 -1.45 23.14
CA LYS A 133 49.98 -0.65 23.38
C LYS A 133 48.83 -0.98 22.43
N SER A 134 49.09 -1.76 21.37
CA SER A 134 48.06 -2.11 20.38
C SER A 134 47.07 -3.21 20.80
N LYS A 135 47.27 -3.88 21.99
CA LYS A 135 46.39 -4.95 22.50
C LYS A 135 46.00 -5.95 21.42
N ARG A 136 47.01 -6.55 20.76
CA ARG A 136 46.81 -7.49 19.66
C ARG A 136 46.55 -8.90 20.20
N GLY A 137 45.45 -9.48 19.77
CA GLY A 137 45.11 -10.87 20.05
C GLY A 137 45.63 -11.84 18.97
N SER A 138 45.24 -13.08 19.04
CA SER A 138 45.57 -14.11 18.04
C SER A 138 44.68 -14.00 16.81
N ASN A 139 45.20 -14.27 15.63
CA ASN A 139 44.45 -14.19 14.36
C ASN A 139 44.45 -15.51 13.62
N GLY A 140 43.35 -15.84 12.96
CA GLY A 140 43.33 -16.94 12.00
C GLY A 140 44.27 -16.64 10.82
N ILE A 141 44.14 -15.51 10.19
CA ILE A 141 44.99 -15.01 9.11
C ILE A 141 45.43 -13.57 9.45
N PHE A 142 46.72 -13.30 9.36
CA PHE A 142 47.30 -11.98 9.48
C PHE A 142 48.18 -11.61 8.26
N ALA A 143 47.76 -10.63 7.49
CA ALA A 143 48.53 -10.08 6.39
C ALA A 143 49.03 -8.67 6.72
N TYR A 144 50.33 -8.46 6.61
CA TYR A 144 50.99 -7.19 6.95
C TYR A 144 52.03 -6.77 5.91
N GLY A 145 52.13 -5.51 5.65
CA GLY A 145 53.20 -4.93 4.80
C GLY A 145 52.76 -4.71 3.36
N ASP A 146 53.44 -3.74 2.72
CA ASP A 146 53.16 -3.34 1.34
C ASP A 146 53.35 -4.52 0.38
N LYS A 147 52.39 -4.68 -0.57
CA LYS A 147 52.36 -5.80 -1.54
C LYS A 147 52.28 -7.23 -0.96
N SER A 148 52.16 -7.38 0.35
CA SER A 148 51.94 -8.68 0.96
C SER A 148 50.61 -9.28 0.62
N LEU A 149 50.55 -10.62 0.37
CA LEU A 149 49.37 -11.30 -0.08
C LEU A 149 49.15 -12.63 0.66
N VAL A 150 47.99 -12.83 1.23
CA VAL A 150 47.51 -14.16 1.63
C VAL A 150 46.36 -14.55 0.71
N LYS A 151 46.49 -15.71 0.04
CA LYS A 151 45.48 -16.17 -0.92
C LYS A 151 45.09 -17.63 -0.65
N LEU A 152 43.82 -17.91 -0.53
CA LEU A 152 43.25 -19.23 -0.36
C LEU A 152 42.32 -19.53 -1.56
N ILE A 153 42.57 -20.67 -2.22
CA ILE A 153 41.76 -21.16 -3.34
C ILE A 153 41.37 -22.60 -3.05
N GLY A 154 40.06 -22.89 -2.93
CA GLY A 154 39.60 -24.25 -2.60
C GLY A 154 38.14 -24.48 -2.95
N GLU A 155 37.63 -25.67 -2.61
CA GLU A 155 36.17 -25.90 -2.60
C GLU A 155 35.53 -25.02 -1.55
N ASN A 156 36.03 -25.10 -0.31
CA ASN A 156 35.69 -24.16 0.76
C ASN A 156 36.99 -23.54 1.33
N ASN A 157 36.88 -22.31 1.84
CA ASN A 157 37.89 -21.68 2.65
C ASN A 157 37.30 -21.41 4.03
N ILE A 158 37.85 -22.08 5.06
CA ILE A 158 37.32 -22.08 6.41
C ILE A 158 38.38 -21.52 7.36
N VAL A 159 38.06 -20.38 7.98
CA VAL A 159 38.90 -19.73 9.00
C VAL A 159 38.16 -19.73 10.32
N LYS A 160 38.67 -20.49 11.29
CA LYS A 160 38.06 -20.63 12.62
C LYS A 160 38.98 -20.08 13.70
N SER A 161 38.45 -19.27 14.59
CA SER A 161 39.14 -18.77 15.77
C SER A 161 38.38 -19.19 17.02
N GLU A 162 38.80 -20.24 17.67
CA GLU A 162 38.15 -20.77 18.87
C GLU A 162 38.77 -20.09 20.09
N ILE A 163 38.01 -19.30 20.84
CA ILE A 163 38.45 -18.52 21.98
C ILE A 163 37.99 -19.21 23.28
N SER A 164 38.90 -19.37 24.25
CA SER A 164 38.52 -19.87 25.58
C SER A 164 37.58 -18.90 26.30
N GLU A 165 36.73 -19.40 27.21
CA GLU A 165 35.83 -18.57 27.99
C GLU A 165 36.55 -17.55 28.87
N LYS A 166 37.75 -17.89 29.38
CA LYS A 166 38.60 -16.93 30.09
C LYS A 166 39.09 -15.78 29.20
N SER A 167 39.46 -16.08 27.97
CA SER A 167 39.86 -15.06 26.99
C SER A 167 38.71 -14.18 26.56
N LYS A 168 37.50 -14.69 26.52
CA LYS A 168 36.26 -13.92 26.27
C LYS A 168 35.94 -12.95 27.42
N ALA A 169 36.20 -13.35 28.66
CA ALA A 169 35.93 -12.55 29.85
C ALA A 169 36.86 -11.34 30.01
N LEU A 170 37.97 -11.31 29.29
CA LEU A 170 38.90 -10.17 29.26
C LEU A 170 38.35 -9.00 28.43
N ASN A 171 37.31 -8.36 28.95
CA ASN A 171 36.53 -7.29 28.34
C ASN A 171 37.32 -6.03 27.93
N GLY A 172 38.61 -6.03 27.91
CA GLY A 172 39.33 -4.75 27.87
C GLY A 172 40.26 -4.51 26.70
N GLY A 173 40.42 -5.40 25.72
CA GLY A 173 41.26 -4.97 24.64
C GLY A 173 42.00 -5.95 23.79
N PHE A 174 41.83 -7.26 23.94
CA PHE A 174 42.44 -8.21 23.02
C PHE A 174 41.51 -8.45 21.83
N ARG A 175 42.06 -8.32 20.62
CA ARG A 175 41.35 -8.52 19.39
C ARG A 175 41.71 -9.89 18.84
N HIS A 176 40.90 -10.91 19.12
CA HIS A 176 40.96 -12.17 18.39
C HIS A 176 40.24 -12.01 17.09
N ILE A 177 40.96 -12.06 15.97
CA ILE A 177 40.43 -11.73 14.65
C ILE A 177 40.47 -12.93 13.75
N GLY A 178 39.41 -13.24 13.06
CA GLY A 178 39.40 -14.28 12.04
C GLY A 178 40.40 -13.95 10.93
N ILE A 179 40.25 -12.83 10.26
CA ILE A 179 41.13 -12.35 9.19
C ILE A 179 41.53 -10.89 9.45
N TYR A 180 42.80 -10.61 9.60
CA TYR A 180 43.33 -9.28 9.77
C TYR A 180 44.28 -8.91 8.63
N SER A 181 44.00 -7.81 7.94
CA SER A 181 44.84 -7.23 6.90
C SER A 181 45.28 -5.84 7.30
N TRP A 182 46.59 -5.51 7.18
CA TRP A 182 47.14 -4.21 7.63
C TRP A 182 48.25 -3.70 6.71
N GLN A 183 48.39 -2.37 6.60
CA GLN A 183 49.47 -1.67 5.86
C GLN A 183 49.61 -2.13 4.41
N ASN A 184 48.59 -1.87 3.59
CA ASN A 184 48.49 -2.17 2.16
C ASN A 184 48.54 -3.67 1.80
N ALA A 185 48.52 -4.55 2.78
CA ALA A 185 48.45 -5.99 2.52
C ALA A 185 47.07 -6.41 1.91
N LYS A 186 47.05 -7.59 1.31
CA LYS A 186 45.82 -8.14 0.72
C LYS A 186 45.54 -9.53 1.26
N VAL A 187 44.27 -9.80 1.52
CA VAL A 187 43.79 -11.16 1.79
C VAL A 187 42.69 -11.49 0.77
N GLU A 188 42.89 -12.59 0.05
CA GLU A 188 41.93 -13.05 -0.98
C GLU A 188 41.53 -14.50 -0.70
N LEU A 189 40.26 -14.73 -0.47
CA LEU A 189 39.65 -16.05 -0.37
C LEU A 189 38.76 -16.28 -1.59
N SER A 190 39.05 -17.33 -2.35
CA SER A 190 38.28 -17.74 -3.52
C SER A 190 37.82 -19.17 -3.34
N ALA A 191 36.53 -19.36 -3.03
CA ALA A 191 35.93 -20.68 -2.88
C ALA A 191 35.06 -21.02 -4.09
N LYS A 192 35.02 -22.29 -4.50
CA LYS A 192 33.99 -22.76 -5.43
C LYS A 192 32.62 -22.86 -4.74
N SER A 193 32.59 -23.11 -3.43
CA SER A 193 31.42 -23.14 -2.60
C SER A 193 31.50 -22.01 -1.55
N ASP A 194 31.98 -22.26 -0.34
CA ASP A 194 31.79 -21.34 0.77
C ASP A 194 33.11 -20.77 1.32
N ASN A 195 33.11 -19.46 1.62
CA ASN A 195 34.07 -18.86 2.53
C ASN A 195 33.41 -18.72 3.90
N ILE A 196 34.02 -19.32 4.93
CA ILE A 196 33.50 -19.36 6.30
C ILE A 196 34.51 -18.72 7.24
N VAL A 197 34.10 -17.67 7.96
CA VAL A 197 34.92 -17.03 9.00
C VAL A 197 34.12 -17.01 10.29
N GLN A 198 34.59 -17.82 11.29
CA GLN A 198 33.85 -18.07 12.51
C GLN A 198 34.71 -17.93 13.76
N GLY A 199 34.06 -17.62 14.86
CA GLY A 199 34.76 -17.48 16.15
C GLY A 199 35.53 -16.17 16.22
N GLY A 200 36.50 -16.05 17.13
CA GLY A 200 37.13 -14.77 17.36
C GLY A 200 36.17 -13.75 17.97
N ILE A 201 36.72 -12.58 18.29
CA ILE A 201 35.89 -11.42 18.67
C ILE A 201 35.52 -10.63 17.42
N TRP A 202 36.39 -10.58 16.44
CA TRP A 202 36.23 -9.84 15.19
C TRP A 202 36.41 -10.83 14.01
N GLY A 203 35.50 -10.76 13.04
CA GLY A 203 35.59 -11.61 11.84
C GLY A 203 36.62 -11.13 10.85
N LEU A 204 36.34 -10.07 10.13
CA LEU A 204 37.23 -9.43 9.17
C LEU A 204 37.65 -8.04 9.70
N TYR A 205 38.92 -7.82 9.81
CA TYR A 205 39.49 -6.52 10.12
C TYR A 205 40.48 -6.07 9.04
N SER A 206 40.16 -5.00 8.36
CA SER A 206 41.04 -4.37 7.36
C SER A 206 41.43 -2.97 7.81
N ASN A 207 42.76 -2.70 7.85
CA ASN A 207 43.27 -1.40 8.25
C ASN A 207 44.27 -0.88 7.22
N ASN A 208 43.91 0.12 6.45
CA ASN A 208 44.68 0.61 5.32
C ASN A 208 45.16 -0.52 4.40
N SER A 209 44.25 -1.41 4.03
CA SER A 209 44.54 -2.69 3.34
C SER A 209 43.30 -3.22 2.65
N SER A 210 43.34 -4.43 2.08
CA SER A 210 42.18 -5.02 1.47
C SER A 210 41.93 -6.48 1.87
N ILE A 211 40.61 -6.83 1.96
CA ILE A 211 40.13 -8.20 2.13
C ILE A 211 39.10 -8.46 1.04
N SER A 212 39.24 -9.58 0.31
CA SER A 212 38.25 -9.98 -0.71
C SER A 212 37.86 -11.43 -0.52
N LEU A 213 36.57 -11.70 -0.38
CA LEU A 213 35.99 -13.04 -0.31
C LEU A 213 35.08 -13.24 -1.53
N LYS A 214 35.37 -14.29 -2.32
CA LYS A 214 34.59 -14.67 -3.51
C LYS A 214 34.19 -16.14 -3.42
N GLY A 215 32.93 -16.46 -3.72
CA GLY A 215 32.43 -17.82 -3.68
C GLY A 215 30.95 -17.94 -4.06
N LYS A 216 30.35 -19.09 -3.76
CA LYS A 216 28.88 -19.20 -3.79
C LYS A 216 28.28 -18.49 -2.59
N ASN A 217 28.84 -18.75 -1.39
CA ASN A 217 28.41 -18.08 -0.18
C ASN A 217 29.60 -17.54 0.61
N ASN A 218 29.38 -16.45 1.38
CA ASN A 218 30.26 -16.04 2.46
C ASN A 218 29.45 -16.11 3.76
N VAL A 219 30.00 -16.78 4.77
CA VAL A 219 29.40 -16.91 6.11
C VAL A 219 30.40 -16.36 7.13
N ILE A 220 30.00 -15.27 7.79
CA ILE A 220 30.82 -14.58 8.78
C ILE A 220 30.01 -14.48 10.08
N SER A 221 30.50 -15.12 11.14
CA SER A 221 29.80 -15.22 12.42
C SER A 221 30.75 -15.00 13.58
N ASN A 222 30.66 -13.84 14.22
CA ASN A 222 31.58 -13.42 15.28
C ASN A 222 30.91 -12.54 16.29
N PRO A 223 31.24 -12.60 17.61
CA PRO A 223 30.40 -11.95 18.62
C PRO A 223 30.45 -10.44 18.66
N LYS A 224 31.48 -9.76 18.12
CA LYS A 224 31.54 -8.27 18.21
C LYS A 224 31.42 -7.58 16.87
N TYR A 225 32.27 -7.90 15.91
CA TYR A 225 32.24 -7.32 14.56
C TYR A 225 32.37 -8.44 13.53
N ASN A 226 31.44 -8.51 12.58
CA ASN A 226 31.64 -9.39 11.44
C ASN A 226 32.61 -8.76 10.44
N VAL A 227 32.46 -7.48 10.13
CA VAL A 227 33.36 -6.74 9.24
C VAL A 227 33.71 -5.39 9.86
N PHE A 228 35.00 -5.12 10.02
CA PHE A 228 35.51 -3.82 10.45
C PHE A 228 36.58 -3.32 9.48
N ALA A 229 36.27 -2.21 8.82
CA ALA A 229 37.19 -1.53 7.87
C ALA A 229 37.60 -0.17 8.39
N TYR A 230 38.93 0.11 8.38
CA TYR A 230 39.49 1.32 8.96
C TYR A 230 40.59 1.93 8.08
N LYS A 231 40.69 3.27 8.01
CA LYS A 231 41.77 4.02 7.33
C LYS A 231 41.98 3.57 5.87
N LYS A 232 41.11 4.01 4.95
CA LYS A 232 41.20 3.69 3.51
C LYS A 232 41.16 2.18 3.18
N ALA A 233 40.71 1.36 4.13
CA ALA A 233 40.60 -0.06 3.90
C ALA A 233 39.49 -0.38 2.88
N LYS A 234 39.65 -1.52 2.18
CA LYS A 234 38.62 -2.04 1.27
C LYS A 234 38.29 -3.48 1.62
N VAL A 235 36.99 -3.76 1.81
CA VAL A 235 36.50 -5.12 2.03
C VAL A 235 35.44 -5.44 0.97
N ASP A 236 35.69 -6.45 0.16
CA ASP A 236 34.78 -6.91 -0.90
C ASP A 236 34.28 -8.34 -0.59
N LEU A 237 32.99 -8.47 -0.38
CA LEU A 237 32.29 -9.76 -0.21
C LEU A 237 31.40 -9.99 -1.44
N THR A 238 31.86 -10.85 -2.36
CA THR A 238 31.20 -11.09 -3.63
C THR A 238 30.83 -12.56 -3.78
N VAL A 239 29.55 -12.86 -3.95
CA VAL A 239 29.07 -14.24 -4.03
C VAL A 239 28.01 -14.44 -5.10
N GLU A 240 27.83 -15.71 -5.49
CA GLU A 240 26.73 -16.09 -6.40
C GLU A 240 25.39 -16.17 -5.68
N ASN A 241 25.33 -16.71 -4.46
CA ASN A 241 24.10 -16.90 -3.71
C ASN A 241 23.96 -15.88 -2.56
N LYS A 242 24.67 -16.10 -1.42
CA LYS A 242 24.37 -15.39 -0.19
C LYS A 242 25.62 -14.92 0.58
N ASN A 243 25.64 -13.65 0.99
CA ASN A 243 26.46 -13.16 2.08
C ASN A 243 25.65 -13.25 3.38
N THR A 244 26.12 -13.98 4.38
CA THR A 244 25.51 -14.11 5.71
C THR A 244 26.46 -13.59 6.77
N LEU A 245 26.09 -12.52 7.45
CA LEU A 245 26.79 -11.93 8.56
C LEU A 245 25.90 -12.01 9.80
N SER A 246 26.27 -12.82 10.81
CA SER A 246 25.42 -13.09 11.96
C SER A 246 26.17 -13.04 13.29
N ASP A 247 25.42 -13.09 14.37
CA ASP A 247 25.86 -13.26 15.78
C ASP A 247 26.74 -12.12 16.34
N ALA A 248 26.89 -11.00 15.62
CA ALA A 248 27.74 -9.88 16.05
C ALA A 248 26.94 -8.77 16.77
N GLU A 249 27.62 -8.01 17.62
CA GLU A 249 27.10 -6.72 18.06
C GLU A 249 26.98 -5.75 16.86
N PHE A 250 28.00 -5.73 15.98
CA PHE A 250 28.05 -4.91 14.78
C PHE A 250 28.24 -5.79 13.54
N GLY A 251 27.31 -5.73 12.60
CA GLY A 251 27.41 -6.48 11.36
C GLY A 251 28.54 -5.97 10.47
N VAL A 252 28.46 -4.72 10.03
CA VAL A 252 29.49 -4.05 9.21
C VAL A 252 29.81 -2.68 9.81
N TYR A 253 31.10 -2.41 9.99
CA TYR A 253 31.61 -1.12 10.46
C TYR A 253 32.66 -0.57 9.50
N ALA A 254 32.37 0.54 8.84
CA ALA A 254 33.30 1.25 7.94
C ALA A 254 33.66 2.63 8.51
N LEU A 255 34.95 2.86 8.74
CA LEU A 255 35.47 4.05 9.44
C LEU A 255 36.63 4.71 8.67
N ASN A 256 36.73 6.04 8.71
CA ASN A 256 37.85 6.82 8.16
C ASN A 256 38.14 6.49 6.69
N THR A 257 37.26 6.91 5.81
CA THR A 257 37.36 6.77 4.34
C THR A 257 37.54 5.33 3.83
N SER A 258 37.17 4.34 4.63
CA SER A 258 37.18 2.93 4.22
C SER A 258 35.92 2.56 3.41
N MET A 259 35.98 1.44 2.70
CA MET A 259 34.89 0.97 1.87
C MET A 259 34.59 -0.50 2.12
N VAL A 260 33.34 -0.84 2.32
CA VAL A 260 32.86 -2.23 2.40
C VAL A 260 31.79 -2.46 1.36
N ASN A 261 31.97 -3.48 0.53
CA ASN A 261 31.03 -3.86 -0.52
C ASN A 261 30.52 -5.28 -0.25
N LEU A 262 29.20 -5.43 -0.13
CA LEU A 262 28.48 -6.69 -0.10
C LEU A 262 27.73 -6.84 -1.41
N SER A 263 28.13 -7.81 -2.23
CA SER A 263 27.50 -8.07 -3.51
C SER A 263 27.15 -9.56 -3.65
N SER A 264 25.88 -9.88 -3.88
CA SER A 264 25.42 -11.24 -4.10
C SER A 264 24.46 -11.28 -5.28
N LYS A 265 24.36 -12.39 -6.04
CA LYS A 265 23.32 -12.51 -7.05
C LYS A 265 21.93 -12.69 -6.45
N ASP A 266 21.83 -13.30 -5.25
CA ASP A 266 20.57 -13.49 -4.54
C ASP A 266 20.45 -12.58 -3.31
N ASN A 267 21.04 -12.92 -2.16
CA ASN A 267 20.75 -12.26 -0.91
C ASN A 267 21.99 -11.75 -0.18
N ASN A 268 21.92 -10.56 0.40
CA ASN A 268 22.81 -10.13 1.47
C ASN A 268 21.99 -10.10 2.77
N GLU A 269 22.46 -10.84 3.78
CA GLU A 269 21.84 -10.89 5.10
C GLU A 269 22.82 -10.48 6.16
N VAL A 270 22.49 -9.42 6.90
CA VAL A 270 23.25 -8.90 8.02
C VAL A 270 22.36 -8.86 9.24
N LYS A 271 22.67 -9.67 10.25
CA LYS A 271 21.95 -9.73 11.53
C LYS A 271 22.89 -9.44 12.68
N SER A 272 22.53 -8.49 13.52
CA SER A 272 23.36 -8.07 14.64
C SER A 272 22.54 -7.72 15.87
N THR A 273 23.16 -7.88 17.05
CA THR A 273 22.51 -7.63 18.33
C THR A 273 22.49 -6.15 18.71
N GLN A 274 23.24 -5.30 18.01
CA GLN A 274 23.20 -3.84 18.22
C GLN A 274 23.00 -3.11 16.90
N VAL A 275 23.99 -3.07 16.00
CA VAL A 275 23.95 -2.28 14.77
C VAL A 275 24.23 -3.13 13.55
N GLY A 276 23.31 -3.11 12.57
CA GLY A 276 23.47 -3.83 11.32
C GLY A 276 24.63 -3.27 10.49
N LEU A 277 24.50 -2.04 10.00
CA LEU A 277 25.55 -1.33 9.23
C LEU A 277 25.88 -0.01 9.92
N TYR A 278 27.19 0.25 10.08
CA TYR A 278 27.70 1.49 10.65
C TYR A 278 28.76 2.13 9.74
N SER A 279 28.51 3.32 9.24
CA SER A 279 29.48 4.10 8.46
C SER A 279 29.84 5.40 9.18
N GLN A 280 31.15 5.66 9.36
CA GLN A 280 31.61 6.83 10.12
C GLN A 280 32.79 7.52 9.43
N ASP A 281 32.91 8.85 9.58
CA ASP A 281 34.06 9.69 9.16
C ASP A 281 34.49 9.40 7.71
N GLY A 282 33.57 9.49 6.76
CA GLY A 282 33.81 9.21 5.34
C GLY A 282 33.85 7.73 4.98
N GLY A 283 33.59 6.83 5.92
CA GLY A 283 33.41 5.40 5.62
C GLY A 283 32.21 5.14 4.71
N SER A 284 32.34 4.19 3.80
CA SER A 284 31.32 3.87 2.80
C SER A 284 30.93 2.39 2.86
N ILE A 285 29.62 2.10 2.84
CA ILE A 285 29.08 0.75 2.77
C ILE A 285 28.14 0.64 1.58
N ASN A 286 28.42 -0.30 0.68
CA ASN A 286 27.56 -0.62 -0.46
C ASN A 286 27.01 -2.04 -0.31
N VAL A 287 25.69 -2.17 -0.41
CA VAL A 287 24.99 -3.47 -0.38
C VAL A 287 24.15 -3.55 -1.64
N ASP A 288 24.49 -4.51 -2.50
CA ASP A 288 23.89 -4.55 -3.83
C ASP A 288 23.40 -5.96 -4.21
N ARG A 289 22.24 -6.07 -4.80
CA ARG A 289 21.64 -7.08 -5.66
C ARG A 289 20.16 -7.40 -5.35
N LYS A 290 19.74 -8.70 -5.42
CA LYS A 290 18.33 -9.08 -5.54
C LYS A 290 17.55 -8.74 -4.28
N ASP A 291 18.01 -9.23 -3.13
CA ASP A 291 17.41 -8.92 -1.83
C ASP A 291 18.48 -8.56 -0.80
N ASN A 292 18.17 -7.62 0.07
CA ASN A 292 19.00 -7.25 1.20
C ASN A 292 18.15 -7.32 2.49
N ILE A 293 18.65 -8.02 3.49
CA ILE A 293 18.06 -8.13 4.83
C ILE A 293 19.08 -7.57 5.82
N ILE A 294 18.75 -6.50 6.49
CA ILE A 294 19.62 -5.83 7.42
C ILE A 294 18.89 -5.64 8.74
N GLU A 295 19.35 -6.31 9.76
CA GLU A 295 18.77 -6.31 11.10
C GLU A 295 19.78 -5.85 12.14
N GLY A 296 19.36 -4.97 13.03
CA GLY A 296 20.12 -4.55 14.19
C GLY A 296 19.19 -4.29 15.35
N ASP A 297 19.38 -4.94 16.50
CA ASP A 297 18.46 -4.82 17.63
C ASP A 297 18.31 -3.37 18.11
N ALA A 298 19.40 -2.63 18.22
CA ALA A 298 19.36 -1.23 18.58
C ALA A 298 19.09 -0.32 17.37
N VAL A 299 19.88 -0.48 16.29
CA VAL A 299 19.76 0.31 15.07
C VAL A 299 20.14 -0.55 13.86
N ALA A 300 19.31 -0.58 12.82
CA ALA A 300 19.67 -1.32 11.62
C ALA A 300 20.76 -0.61 10.81
N LEU A 301 20.63 0.68 10.54
CA LEU A 301 21.59 1.48 9.77
C LEU A 301 22.02 2.74 10.55
N VAL A 302 23.31 2.92 10.73
CA VAL A 302 23.91 4.14 11.31
C VAL A 302 24.88 4.78 10.35
N GLY A 303 24.61 6.01 9.95
CA GLY A 303 25.55 6.89 9.25
C GLY A 303 25.99 8.05 10.16
N LYS A 304 27.30 8.18 10.39
CA LYS A 304 27.89 9.28 11.17
C LYS A 304 29.01 9.95 10.37
N GLY A 305 28.69 10.90 9.52
CA GLY A 305 29.67 11.47 8.58
C GLY A 305 30.16 10.49 7.50
N GLY A 306 29.45 9.36 7.32
CA GLY A 306 29.76 8.34 6.34
C GLY A 306 28.65 8.18 5.32
N SER A 307 28.78 7.20 4.42
CA SER A 307 27.77 6.92 3.41
C SER A 307 27.35 5.44 3.36
N GLN A 308 26.08 5.22 3.05
CA GLN A 308 25.55 3.88 2.79
C GLN A 308 24.69 3.90 1.54
N ASN A 309 24.92 2.91 0.68
CA ASN A 309 24.20 2.77 -0.57
C ASN A 309 23.68 1.34 -0.67
N ILE A 310 22.37 1.17 -0.48
CA ILE A 310 21.70 -0.13 -0.41
C ILE A 310 20.79 -0.25 -1.62
N ARG A 311 21.08 -1.21 -2.49
CA ARG A 311 20.33 -1.41 -3.72
C ARG A 311 19.82 -2.83 -3.82
N ALA A 312 18.52 -2.97 -4.09
CA ALA A 312 17.92 -4.26 -4.37
C ALA A 312 17.13 -4.23 -5.69
N ASN A 313 17.26 -5.28 -6.48
CA ASN A 313 16.37 -5.43 -7.63
C ASN A 313 14.95 -5.79 -7.21
N ARG A 314 14.78 -6.43 -6.03
CA ARG A 314 13.50 -6.85 -5.47
C ARG A 314 13.24 -6.18 -4.13
N THR A 315 13.88 -6.62 -3.05
CA THR A 315 13.51 -6.20 -1.69
C THR A 315 14.68 -5.74 -0.85
N ASN A 316 14.55 -4.58 -0.21
CA ASN A 316 15.34 -4.19 0.96
C ASN A 316 14.45 -4.34 2.20
N LEU A 317 14.84 -5.19 3.14
CA LEU A 317 14.24 -5.32 4.47
C LEU A 317 15.20 -4.79 5.51
N ILE A 318 14.79 -3.72 6.19
CA ILE A 318 15.56 -3.05 7.24
C ILE A 318 14.74 -3.12 8.51
N SER A 319 15.25 -3.79 9.54
CA SER A 319 14.49 -3.99 10.76
C SER A 319 15.30 -3.73 12.03
N SER A 320 14.64 -3.18 13.04
CA SER A 320 15.23 -2.91 14.35
C SER A 320 14.16 -2.94 15.45
N LYS A 321 14.57 -3.29 16.65
CA LYS A 321 13.73 -3.17 17.85
C LYS A 321 13.59 -1.72 18.34
N SER A 322 14.45 -0.80 17.86
CA SER A 322 14.42 0.62 18.29
C SER A 322 14.45 1.59 17.11
N LEU A 323 15.58 1.77 16.44
CA LEU A 323 15.75 2.71 15.34
C LEU A 323 16.06 1.98 14.04
N GLY A 324 15.31 2.25 12.97
CA GLY A 324 15.60 1.67 11.65
C GLY A 324 16.86 2.27 11.02
N ILE A 325 16.81 3.57 10.73
CA ILE A 325 17.88 4.33 10.07
C ILE A 325 18.23 5.54 10.93
N HIS A 326 19.48 5.71 11.23
CA HIS A 326 20.02 6.88 11.93
C HIS A 326 21.16 7.53 11.16
N ALA A 327 20.97 8.75 10.71
CA ALA A 327 21.96 9.54 9.99
C ALA A 327 22.30 10.82 10.76
N GLU A 328 23.59 11.06 11.01
CA GLU A 328 24.09 12.27 11.68
C GLU A 328 25.44 12.74 11.11
N GLN A 329 25.81 13.99 11.37
CA GLN A 329 27.10 14.57 10.97
C GLN A 329 27.33 14.54 9.44
N ALA A 330 26.34 15.05 8.69
CA ALA A 330 26.35 15.10 7.22
C ALA A 330 26.48 13.72 6.52
N ALA A 331 26.01 12.65 7.15
CA ALA A 331 25.98 11.33 6.55
C ALA A 331 24.99 11.25 5.37
N LYS A 332 25.24 10.32 4.45
CA LYS A 332 24.37 10.08 3.28
C LYS A 332 23.96 8.61 3.23
N ILE A 333 22.68 8.35 3.31
CA ILE A 333 22.11 6.99 3.21
C ILE A 333 21.11 6.96 2.04
N ALA A 334 21.41 6.16 1.04
CA ALA A 334 20.57 5.95 -0.13
C ALA A 334 20.08 4.49 -0.19
N ILE A 335 18.78 4.31 -0.32
CA ILE A 335 18.14 3.00 -0.43
C ILE A 335 17.28 2.99 -1.69
N THR A 336 17.54 2.05 -2.56
CA THR A 336 16.80 1.90 -3.81
C THR A 336 16.39 0.44 -4.01
N GLY A 337 15.13 0.20 -4.28
CA GLY A 337 14.63 -1.15 -4.52
C GLY A 337 13.22 -1.15 -5.10
N ALA A 338 12.82 -2.28 -5.71
CA ALA A 338 11.43 -2.42 -6.11
C ALA A 338 10.51 -2.33 -4.88
N SER A 339 10.90 -2.92 -3.76
CA SER A 339 10.23 -2.78 -2.47
C SER A 339 11.24 -2.50 -1.34
N ASN A 340 10.97 -1.47 -0.54
CA ASN A 340 11.80 -1.09 0.61
C ASN A 340 10.92 -1.11 1.87
N THR A 341 11.23 -2.03 2.79
CA THR A 341 10.49 -2.20 4.04
C THR A 341 11.35 -1.81 5.22
N ILE A 342 10.86 -0.93 6.08
CA ILE A 342 11.55 -0.46 7.28
C ILE A 342 10.63 -0.66 8.49
N HIS A 343 11.07 -1.49 9.43
CA HIS A 343 10.39 -1.73 10.69
C HIS A 343 11.23 -1.27 11.86
N ALA A 344 10.66 -0.45 12.74
CA ALA A 344 11.32 -0.02 13.97
C ALA A 344 10.28 0.38 15.01
N SER A 345 10.51 0.05 16.28
CA SER A 345 9.51 0.38 17.31
C SER A 345 9.43 1.88 17.62
N ASN A 346 10.58 2.57 17.70
CA ASN A 346 10.61 3.97 18.10
C ASN A 346 10.59 4.93 16.89
N ALA A 347 11.63 4.85 16.03
CA ALA A 347 11.67 5.67 14.83
C ALA A 347 12.23 4.88 13.64
N ALA A 348 11.53 4.91 12.51
CA ALA A 348 12.00 4.24 11.31
C ALA A 348 13.16 4.98 10.66
N ILE A 349 13.07 6.29 10.48
CA ILE A 349 14.10 7.12 9.86
C ILE A 349 14.36 8.34 10.73
N ARG A 350 15.61 8.54 11.07
CA ARG A 350 16.09 9.71 11.80
C ARG A 350 17.29 10.33 11.07
N SER A 351 17.15 11.58 10.63
CA SER A 351 18.19 12.36 9.95
C SER A 351 18.49 13.63 10.71
N LEU A 352 19.75 13.85 11.09
CA LEU A 352 20.25 14.97 11.90
C LEU A 352 21.46 15.64 11.22
N ASP A 353 21.79 16.86 11.67
CA ASP A 353 23.08 17.53 11.41
C ASP A 353 23.47 17.52 9.92
N LYS A 354 22.60 18.05 9.06
CA LYS A 354 22.80 18.13 7.60
C LYS A 354 22.97 16.78 6.89
N SER A 355 22.53 15.69 7.54
CA SER A 355 22.53 14.37 6.92
C SER A 355 21.37 14.21 5.96
N GLU A 356 21.51 13.28 5.03
CA GLU A 356 20.50 12.96 4.02
C GLU A 356 20.16 11.48 4.02
N VAL A 357 18.87 11.18 4.11
CA VAL A 357 18.34 9.84 3.89
C VAL A 357 17.42 9.90 2.68
N LYS A 358 17.71 9.10 1.65
CA LYS A 358 16.92 9.02 0.43
C LYS A 358 16.45 7.59 0.19
N ILE A 359 15.15 7.41 -0.06
CA ILE A 359 14.55 6.10 -0.36
C ILE A 359 13.74 6.20 -1.64
N ASP A 360 14.09 5.37 -2.62
CA ASP A 360 13.45 5.33 -3.93
C ASP A 360 12.79 3.97 -4.18
N GLY A 361 11.50 3.94 -4.53
CA GLY A 361 10.71 2.75 -4.89
C GLY A 361 9.43 2.59 -4.07
N GLN A 362 8.85 1.39 -4.05
CA GLN A 362 7.77 1.09 -3.11
C GLN A 362 8.30 1.15 -1.67
N ILE A 363 7.58 1.83 -0.79
CA ILE A 363 8.04 2.08 0.58
C ILE A 363 7.01 1.55 1.58
N THR A 364 7.46 0.70 2.50
CA THR A 364 6.65 0.28 3.65
C THR A 364 7.38 0.69 4.92
N ILE A 365 6.78 1.56 5.69
CA ILE A 365 7.29 2.00 7.00
C ILE A 365 6.26 1.68 8.08
N ASP A 366 6.72 1.05 9.15
CA ASP A 366 5.90 0.79 10.34
C ASP A 366 6.70 1.11 11.59
N SER A 367 6.27 2.17 12.31
CA SER A 367 6.97 2.69 13.49
C SER A 367 6.09 3.70 14.22
N ASN A 368 6.42 4.03 15.48
CA ASN A 368 5.77 5.15 16.16
C ASN A 368 6.09 6.49 15.48
N VAL A 369 7.35 6.69 15.08
CA VAL A 369 7.79 7.84 14.29
C VAL A 369 8.32 7.32 12.95
N ALA A 370 7.60 7.58 11.86
CA ALA A 370 8.02 7.16 10.53
C ALA A 370 9.26 7.95 10.08
N ASN A 371 9.23 9.28 10.22
CA ASN A 371 10.28 10.18 9.76
C ASN A 371 10.57 11.24 10.81
N LEU A 372 11.84 11.43 11.13
CA LEU A 372 12.31 12.48 12.03
C LEU A 372 13.52 13.21 11.42
N ALA A 373 13.32 14.41 10.89
CA ALA A 373 14.38 15.30 10.40
C ALA A 373 14.62 16.42 11.41
N ARG A 374 15.87 16.56 11.88
CA ARG A 374 16.26 17.62 12.83
C ARG A 374 17.57 18.27 12.41
N GLN A 375 17.82 19.53 12.86
CA GLN A 375 19.10 20.22 12.72
C GLN A 375 19.63 20.17 11.26
N ASP A 376 18.82 20.64 10.31
CA ASP A 376 19.08 20.62 8.87
C ASP A 376 19.15 19.19 8.26
N GLY A 377 18.70 18.15 8.95
CA GLY A 377 18.58 16.80 8.41
C GLY A 377 17.54 16.72 7.30
N LEU A 378 17.83 15.92 6.27
CA LEU A 378 17.01 15.77 5.08
C LEU A 378 16.50 14.33 4.97
N ILE A 379 15.21 14.17 4.67
CA ILE A 379 14.59 12.87 4.36
C ILE A 379 13.80 13.01 3.08
N HIS A 380 14.16 12.22 2.08
CA HIS A 380 13.48 12.16 0.78
C HIS A 380 12.90 10.78 0.56
N LEU A 381 11.58 10.65 0.59
CA LEU A 381 10.84 9.46 0.25
C LEU A 381 10.25 9.62 -1.14
N ASN A 382 10.89 9.04 -2.14
CA ASN A 382 10.42 9.04 -3.51
C ASN A 382 9.65 7.74 -3.76
N TYR A 383 8.35 7.80 -3.54
CA TYR A 383 7.51 6.64 -3.49
C TYR A 383 7.03 6.16 -4.88
N LYS A 384 6.71 4.88 -4.96
CA LYS A 384 6.12 4.22 -6.11
C LYS A 384 5.18 3.10 -5.62
N ASP A 385 4.16 2.77 -6.40
CA ASP A 385 3.22 1.66 -6.18
C ASP A 385 2.60 1.63 -4.74
N ASP A 386 2.10 0.51 -4.25
CA ASP A 386 1.49 0.33 -2.92
C ASP A 386 2.41 0.74 -1.76
N THR A 387 2.62 2.03 -1.59
CA THR A 387 3.42 2.56 -0.47
C THR A 387 2.56 2.68 0.78
N ARG A 388 3.09 2.24 1.92
CA ARG A 388 2.44 2.29 3.22
C ARG A 388 3.34 2.93 4.26
N ILE A 389 2.88 4.00 4.87
CA ILE A 389 3.62 4.70 5.92
C ILE A 389 2.73 4.76 7.17
N THR A 390 3.17 4.11 8.23
CA THR A 390 2.54 4.17 9.56
C THR A 390 3.50 4.82 10.52
N GLY A 391 3.06 5.86 11.21
CA GLY A 391 3.81 6.63 12.19
C GLY A 391 3.89 8.12 11.89
N ALA A 392 4.25 8.90 12.88
CA ALA A 392 4.36 10.35 12.75
C ALA A 392 5.54 10.77 11.86
N THR A 393 5.35 11.84 11.10
CA THR A 393 6.45 12.57 10.41
C THR A 393 6.70 13.87 11.15
N VAL A 394 7.94 14.08 11.57
CA VAL A 394 8.34 15.27 12.34
C VAL A 394 9.53 15.95 11.67
N SER A 395 9.40 17.25 11.42
CA SER A 395 10.50 18.11 10.97
C SER A 395 10.76 19.22 11.99
N ASP A 396 11.96 19.19 12.61
CA ASP A 396 12.46 20.20 13.55
C ASP A 396 13.75 20.81 12.99
N LYS A 397 13.68 21.96 12.33
CA LYS A 397 14.78 22.55 11.56
C LYS A 397 15.34 21.63 10.47
N GLY A 398 14.55 20.73 9.93
CA GLY A 398 14.94 19.80 8.87
C GLY A 398 13.99 19.87 7.69
N LEU A 399 14.14 18.94 6.77
CA LEU A 399 13.23 18.74 5.63
C LEU A 399 12.81 17.29 5.54
N VAL A 400 11.51 17.07 5.44
CA VAL A 400 10.94 15.79 4.98
C VAL A 400 10.15 16.02 3.70
N ALA A 401 10.55 15.38 2.62
CA ALA A 401 9.85 15.41 1.34
C ALA A 401 9.34 14.02 0.98
N ILE A 402 8.04 13.90 0.78
CA ILE A 402 7.36 12.67 0.36
C ILE A 402 6.72 12.95 -1.00
N LYS A 403 7.32 12.41 -2.05
CA LYS A 403 6.98 12.74 -3.44
C LYS A 403 6.96 11.48 -4.33
N PRO A 404 6.22 11.46 -5.44
CA PRO A 404 6.32 10.35 -6.40
C PRO A 404 7.72 10.26 -7.01
N LEU A 405 8.21 9.05 -7.24
CA LEU A 405 9.56 8.78 -7.77
C LEU A 405 9.76 9.34 -9.18
N ASN A 406 8.73 9.32 -9.99
CA ASN A 406 8.71 9.92 -11.33
C ASN A 406 7.41 10.70 -11.49
N ASN A 407 7.45 11.84 -12.18
CA ASN A 407 6.26 12.63 -12.56
C ASN A 407 5.30 11.89 -13.55
N THR A 408 5.39 10.59 -13.67
CA THR A 408 4.53 9.80 -14.54
C THR A 408 3.17 9.58 -13.87
N ASN A 409 2.10 9.78 -14.63
CA ASN A 409 0.72 9.52 -14.23
C ASN A 409 0.55 8.06 -13.77
N ILE A 410 0.71 7.81 -12.48
CA ILE A 410 0.56 6.49 -11.88
C ILE A 410 -0.93 6.30 -11.60
N VAL A 411 -1.61 5.61 -12.49
CA VAL A 411 -3.07 5.44 -12.48
C VAL A 411 -3.54 4.37 -11.47
N ALA A 412 -2.63 3.61 -10.86
CA ALA A 412 -2.96 2.41 -10.09
C ALA A 412 -2.51 2.41 -8.63
N ASP A 413 -1.77 3.42 -8.17
CA ASP A 413 -1.05 3.32 -6.91
C ASP A 413 -1.86 3.80 -5.72
N THR A 414 -2.09 2.90 -4.78
CA THR A 414 -2.72 3.20 -3.50
C THR A 414 -1.62 3.50 -2.48
N ILE A 415 -1.56 4.72 -1.96
CA ILE A 415 -0.67 5.02 -0.85
C ILE A 415 -1.50 5.22 0.40
N HIS A 416 -1.17 4.47 1.44
CA HIS A 416 -1.76 4.59 2.76
C HIS A 416 -0.77 5.24 3.71
N TYR A 417 -1.05 6.47 4.07
CA TYR A 417 -0.32 7.18 5.12
C TYR A 417 -1.18 7.29 6.37
N LYS A 418 -0.70 6.76 7.49
CA LYS A 418 -1.38 6.86 8.79
C LYS A 418 -0.42 7.40 9.85
N GLY A 419 -0.63 8.64 10.25
CA GLY A 419 0.18 9.31 11.27
C GLY A 419 0.07 10.82 11.19
N ASP A 420 0.47 11.51 12.23
CA ASP A 420 0.51 12.97 12.29
C ASP A 420 1.75 13.50 11.54
N VAL A 421 1.60 14.67 10.94
CA VAL A 421 2.67 15.39 10.23
C VAL A 421 2.91 16.72 10.93
N LEU A 422 4.11 16.90 11.39
CA LEU A 422 4.47 17.99 12.30
C LEU A 422 5.71 18.74 11.79
N ALA A 423 5.63 20.07 11.72
CA ALA A 423 6.78 20.92 11.36
C ALA A 423 6.97 22.04 12.39
N VAL A 424 8.18 22.20 12.90
CA VAL A 424 8.49 23.15 13.96
C VAL A 424 9.88 23.75 13.79
N ASN A 425 10.15 24.91 14.40
CA ASN A 425 11.43 25.59 14.40
C ASN A 425 12.01 25.84 12.99
N LYS A 426 11.16 26.26 12.04
CA LYS A 426 11.50 26.41 10.60
C LYS A 426 11.75 25.07 9.89
N GLY A 427 11.43 23.94 10.50
CA GLY A 427 11.42 22.65 9.81
C GLY A 427 10.38 22.66 8.69
N LYS A 428 10.65 21.91 7.62
CA LYS A 428 9.80 21.88 6.44
C LYS A 428 9.31 20.46 6.14
N VAL A 429 8.02 20.34 5.79
CA VAL A 429 7.46 19.10 5.27
C VAL A 429 6.79 19.39 3.92
N GLU A 430 7.18 18.65 2.91
CA GLU A 430 6.59 18.69 1.57
C GLU A 430 5.89 17.37 1.27
N LEU A 431 4.59 17.41 1.09
CA LEU A 431 3.76 16.28 0.72
C LEU A 431 3.21 16.49 -0.68
N ASP A 432 3.60 15.63 -1.61
CA ASP A 432 3.07 15.62 -2.97
C ASP A 432 2.39 14.28 -3.21
N PHE A 433 1.06 14.30 -3.19
CA PHE A 433 0.23 13.12 -3.23
C PHE A 433 -0.49 12.98 -4.57
N THR A 434 -0.16 11.91 -5.28
CA THR A 434 -0.82 11.51 -6.54
C THR A 434 -2.26 11.01 -6.29
N PRO A 435 -3.06 10.76 -7.34
CA PRO A 435 -4.39 10.17 -7.19
C PRO A 435 -4.37 8.86 -6.41
N ASN A 436 -5.48 8.57 -5.70
CA ASN A 436 -5.71 7.37 -4.88
C ASN A 436 -4.91 7.25 -3.57
N ILE A 437 -4.31 8.32 -3.12
CA ILE A 437 -3.65 8.35 -1.82
C ILE A 437 -4.65 8.62 -0.70
N ARG A 438 -4.44 7.94 0.44
CA ARG A 438 -5.19 8.17 1.66
C ARG A 438 -4.25 8.56 2.79
N LEU A 439 -4.41 9.78 3.28
CA LEU A 439 -3.76 10.24 4.51
C LEU A 439 -4.77 10.25 5.64
N VAL A 440 -4.41 9.65 6.76
CA VAL A 440 -5.18 9.70 8.01
C VAL A 440 -4.25 10.25 9.09
N GLY A 441 -4.47 11.50 9.48
CA GLY A 441 -3.60 12.17 10.44
C GLY A 441 -3.90 13.66 10.55
N ARG A 442 -3.29 14.30 11.54
CA ARG A 442 -3.27 15.74 11.72
C ARG A 442 -2.02 16.33 11.07
N LEU A 443 -2.16 17.51 10.49
CA LEU A 443 -1.05 18.30 9.98
C LEU A 443 -0.91 19.54 10.86
N ASP A 444 0.29 19.79 11.41
CA ASP A 444 0.50 20.91 12.32
C ASP A 444 1.87 21.56 12.12
N ASN A 445 1.87 22.80 11.63
CA ASN A 445 3.07 23.61 11.43
C ASN A 445 3.41 24.50 12.64
N PHE A 446 2.69 24.36 13.75
CA PHE A 446 2.87 25.17 14.95
C PHE A 446 2.59 26.67 14.83
N SER A 447 2.02 27.13 13.77
CA SER A 447 1.74 28.57 13.59
C SER A 447 0.62 29.08 14.53
N GLY A 448 -0.27 28.18 14.95
CA GLY A 448 -1.39 28.50 15.86
C GLY A 448 -1.05 28.49 17.35
N LEU A 449 0.17 28.17 17.75
CA LEU A 449 0.50 27.77 19.09
C LEU A 449 1.51 28.68 19.77
N THR A 450 1.06 29.43 20.73
CA THR A 450 1.88 30.24 21.62
C THR A 450 2.04 29.61 23.01
N ASP A 451 1.46 28.42 23.28
CA ASP A 451 1.29 27.91 24.64
C ASP A 451 1.90 26.52 24.89
N SER A 452 2.32 26.31 26.14
CA SER A 452 2.95 25.09 26.67
C SER A 452 2.11 23.81 26.53
N LYS A 453 0.81 23.92 26.32
CA LYS A 453 -0.09 22.76 26.21
C LYS A 453 0.11 21.93 24.94
N HIS A 454 0.58 22.54 23.88
CA HIS A 454 0.91 21.83 22.64
C HIS A 454 2.28 21.17 22.66
N LYS A 455 3.14 21.57 23.54
CA LYS A 455 4.39 20.89 23.83
C LYS A 455 4.16 19.39 24.07
N ASN A 456 3.11 19.06 24.81
CA ASN A 456 2.77 17.68 25.16
C ASN A 456 2.37 16.81 23.96
N LEU A 457 1.84 17.37 22.87
CA LEU A 457 1.49 16.62 21.68
C LEU A 457 2.70 16.12 20.90
N PHE A 458 3.78 16.90 20.93
CA PHE A 458 5.03 16.56 20.25
C PHE A 458 5.95 15.72 21.11
N GLU A 459 5.88 15.87 22.43
CA GLU A 459 6.62 15.05 23.39
C GLU A 459 6.27 13.57 23.26
N ASN A 460 5.07 13.23 22.79
CA ASN A 460 4.70 11.87 22.44
C ASN A 460 5.54 11.27 21.32
N TYR A 461 6.10 12.10 20.45
CA TYR A 461 6.89 11.66 19.29
C TYR A 461 8.37 11.99 19.43
N VAL A 462 8.69 13.11 20.07
CA VAL A 462 10.08 13.58 20.20
C VAL A 462 10.30 14.19 21.59
N ALA A 463 11.09 13.53 22.41
CA ALA A 463 11.49 14.06 23.70
C ALA A 463 12.31 15.35 23.56
N ASN A 464 12.07 16.33 24.45
CA ASN A 464 12.81 17.59 24.52
C ASN A 464 12.70 18.50 23.29
N LEU A 465 11.52 18.57 22.70
CA LEU A 465 11.27 19.53 21.63
C LEU A 465 11.12 20.93 22.21
N ASP A 466 12.11 21.78 22.03
CA ASP A 466 12.05 23.20 22.37
C ASP A 466 11.46 23.97 21.18
N SER A 467 10.14 24.10 21.12
CA SER A 467 9.44 24.78 20.04
C SER A 467 9.43 26.30 20.26
N LYS A 468 10.25 27.03 19.52
CA LYS A 468 10.34 28.49 19.57
C LYS A 468 9.67 29.20 18.40
N SER A 469 9.42 28.50 17.32
CA SER A 469 8.84 29.07 16.11
C SER A 469 8.09 28.03 15.27
N ALA A 470 7.19 28.49 14.41
CA ALA A 470 6.51 27.66 13.44
C ALA A 470 7.46 27.01 12.43
N GLY A 471 7.06 25.87 11.90
CA GLY A 471 7.62 25.26 10.70
C GLY A 471 6.79 25.59 9.46
N GLU A 472 7.00 24.83 8.40
CA GLU A 472 6.31 24.95 7.13
C GLU A 472 5.80 23.60 6.65
N ILE A 473 4.51 23.50 6.33
CA ILE A 473 3.90 22.32 5.73
C ILE A 473 3.24 22.71 4.42
N ASN A 474 3.76 22.18 3.31
CA ASN A 474 3.20 22.33 1.97
C ASN A 474 2.62 20.99 1.51
N PHE A 475 1.34 21.00 1.18
CA PHE A 475 0.60 19.81 0.80
C PHE A 475 -0.06 19.96 -0.58
N ASN A 476 0.38 19.20 -1.55
CA ASN A 476 -0.28 19.01 -2.83
C ASN A 476 -1.13 17.73 -2.79
N LEU A 477 -2.44 17.89 -2.84
CA LEU A 477 -3.42 16.81 -2.76
C LEU A 477 -4.10 16.64 -4.11
N ALA A 478 -3.64 15.69 -4.93
CA ALA A 478 -4.15 15.47 -6.27
C ALA A 478 -5.64 15.04 -6.27
N LYS A 479 -6.26 15.09 -7.44
CA LYS A 479 -7.62 14.61 -7.65
C LYS A 479 -7.78 13.15 -7.19
N ASP A 480 -8.88 12.85 -6.53
CA ASP A 480 -9.22 11.53 -5.96
C ASP A 480 -8.36 11.12 -4.73
N ALA A 481 -7.38 11.91 -4.32
CA ALA A 481 -6.70 11.74 -3.04
C ALA A 481 -7.59 12.21 -1.88
N LEU A 482 -7.48 11.52 -0.74
CA LEU A 482 -8.28 11.79 0.45
C LEU A 482 -7.38 12.03 1.67
N TRP A 483 -7.54 13.19 2.30
CA TRP A 483 -7.02 13.45 3.62
C TRP A 483 -8.14 13.38 4.66
N THR A 484 -8.03 12.45 5.61
CA THR A 484 -8.92 12.31 6.77
C THR A 484 -8.24 12.92 7.98
N MET A 485 -8.75 14.02 8.47
CA MET A 485 -8.19 14.71 9.63
C MET A 485 -8.48 13.93 10.92
N THR A 486 -7.48 13.80 11.80
CA THR A 486 -7.64 13.21 13.14
C THR A 486 -7.67 14.24 14.26
N GLY A 487 -7.31 15.47 13.96
CA GLY A 487 -7.32 16.61 14.88
C GLY A 487 -7.29 17.91 14.12
N GLN A 488 -7.22 18.99 14.87
CA GLN A 488 -7.08 20.32 14.29
C GLN A 488 -5.75 20.43 13.55
N SER A 489 -5.76 21.19 12.45
CA SER A 489 -4.63 21.20 11.52
C SER A 489 -4.25 22.62 11.08
N TRP A 490 -2.95 22.85 10.94
CA TRP A 490 -2.37 24.11 10.43
C TRP A 490 -1.32 23.81 9.39
N LEU A 491 -1.42 24.42 8.23
CA LEU A 491 -0.44 24.26 7.15
C LEU A 491 -0.25 25.58 6.39
N ASP A 492 0.90 25.72 5.77
CA ASP A 492 1.24 26.94 5.01
C ASP A 492 0.60 26.95 3.65
N LYS A 493 0.60 25.80 2.97
CA LYS A 493 0.02 25.71 1.64
C LYS A 493 -0.75 24.41 1.44
N LEU A 494 -1.98 24.53 0.92
CA LEU A 494 -2.76 23.43 0.39
C LEU A 494 -3.06 23.70 -1.08
N GLU A 495 -2.67 22.80 -1.96
CA GLU A 495 -3.01 22.90 -3.37
C GLU A 495 -3.48 21.56 -3.93
N GLY A 496 -4.08 21.58 -5.13
CA GLY A 496 -4.53 20.37 -5.81
C GLY A 496 -6.04 20.34 -6.04
N GLN A 497 -6.59 19.13 -6.09
CA GLN A 497 -8.01 18.88 -6.37
C GLN A 497 -8.57 17.74 -5.51
N GLY A 498 -7.94 17.46 -4.39
CA GLY A 498 -8.30 16.33 -3.53
C GLY A 498 -9.43 16.64 -2.56
N THR A 499 -9.75 15.64 -1.78
CA THR A 499 -10.80 15.71 -0.77
C THR A 499 -10.20 15.76 0.63
N ILE A 500 -10.66 16.70 1.43
CA ILE A 500 -10.33 16.83 2.85
C ILE A 500 -11.57 16.50 3.66
N ASP A 501 -11.50 15.42 4.44
CA ASP A 501 -12.56 15.05 5.40
C ASP A 501 -12.15 15.48 6.80
N PHE A 502 -12.90 16.37 7.39
CA PHE A 502 -12.74 16.79 8.78
C PHE A 502 -12.99 15.67 9.78
N ASN A 503 -13.66 14.58 9.31
CA ASN A 503 -13.91 13.37 10.08
C ASN A 503 -14.57 13.62 11.45
N ASN A 504 -15.38 14.65 11.52
CA ASN A 504 -16.20 14.94 12.69
C ASN A 504 -17.49 14.09 12.63
N ASP A 505 -17.82 13.43 13.73
CA ASP A 505 -18.98 12.55 13.88
C ASP A 505 -20.12 13.17 14.71
N ALA A 506 -20.08 14.47 14.94
CA ALA A 506 -21.02 15.25 15.77
C ALA A 506 -21.01 14.93 17.28
N LYS A 507 -20.24 13.96 17.73
CA LYS A 507 -20.11 13.60 19.16
C LYS A 507 -18.92 14.27 19.81
N THR A 508 -17.97 14.70 19.00
CA THR A 508 -16.77 15.42 19.41
C THR A 508 -16.89 16.89 18.98
N SER A 509 -16.10 17.75 19.59
CA SER A 509 -16.01 19.15 19.16
C SER A 509 -15.60 19.25 17.69
N GLY A 510 -16.05 20.30 17.02
CA GLY A 510 -15.68 20.63 15.65
C GLY A 510 -14.16 20.73 15.46
N ARG A 511 -13.70 20.45 14.26
CA ARG A 511 -12.29 20.56 13.88
C ARG A 511 -12.03 21.81 13.07
N ALA A 512 -10.85 22.41 13.28
CA ALA A 512 -10.39 23.50 12.44
C ALA A 512 -9.28 23.10 11.50
N LEU A 513 -9.33 23.70 10.36
CA LEU A 513 -8.27 23.66 9.38
C LEU A 513 -7.82 25.09 9.08
N HIS A 514 -6.57 25.41 9.42
CA HIS A 514 -5.95 26.70 9.11
C HIS A 514 -4.98 26.54 7.93
N ILE A 515 -5.16 27.35 6.91
CA ILE A 515 -4.38 27.28 5.66
C ILE A 515 -3.79 28.67 5.37
N GLY A 516 -2.47 28.75 5.23
CA GLY A 516 -1.78 29.97 4.84
C GLY A 516 -2.13 30.39 3.40
N GLU A 517 -1.97 29.49 2.44
CA GLU A 517 -2.34 29.66 1.04
C GLU A 517 -3.15 28.46 0.53
N LEU A 518 -4.36 28.74 0.01
CA LEU A 518 -5.24 27.74 -0.58
C LEU A 518 -5.30 27.91 -2.09
N ALA A 519 -4.87 26.89 -2.84
CA ALA A 519 -4.86 26.87 -4.29
C ALA A 519 -5.49 25.58 -4.85
N GLY A 520 -5.85 25.58 -6.13
CA GLY A 520 -6.52 24.46 -6.77
C GLY A 520 -8.01 24.39 -6.44
N ALA A 521 -8.67 23.28 -6.77
CA ALA A 521 -10.12 23.07 -6.62
C ALA A 521 -10.38 21.91 -5.63
N ASN A 522 -10.14 22.17 -4.37
CA ASN A 522 -10.26 21.15 -3.31
C ASN A 522 -11.71 20.97 -2.85
N LYS A 523 -12.01 19.82 -2.25
CA LYS A 523 -13.29 19.46 -1.69
C LYS A 523 -13.19 19.24 -0.19
N PHE A 524 -13.99 19.97 0.59
CA PHE A 524 -14.02 19.91 2.04
C PHE A 524 -15.29 19.20 2.51
N LEU A 525 -15.18 18.08 3.22
CA LEU A 525 -16.28 17.36 3.84
C LEU A 525 -16.39 17.79 5.31
N MET A 526 -17.39 18.59 5.63
CA MET A 526 -17.54 19.25 6.92
C MET A 526 -18.82 18.80 7.62
N HIS A 527 -18.77 18.68 8.94
CA HIS A 527 -19.92 18.60 9.82
C HIS A 527 -20.17 19.98 10.42
N LEU A 528 -21.36 20.53 10.25
CA LEU A 528 -21.69 21.88 10.70
C LEU A 528 -22.81 21.86 11.74
N ASN A 529 -22.73 22.73 12.72
CA ASN A 529 -23.75 22.88 13.75
C ASN A 529 -23.91 24.35 14.15
N LYS A 530 -25.16 24.74 14.45
CA LYS A 530 -25.51 26.10 14.90
C LYS A 530 -24.92 26.47 16.26
N ASP A 531 -24.60 25.47 17.10
CA ASP A 531 -23.98 25.71 18.39
C ASP A 531 -22.53 26.22 18.31
N GLY A 532 -21.90 26.09 17.15
CA GLY A 532 -20.51 26.47 16.92
C GLY A 532 -19.48 25.54 17.57
N ILE A 533 -19.87 24.78 18.60
CA ILE A 533 -18.99 23.89 19.36
C ILE A 533 -18.71 22.61 18.57
N HIS A 534 -19.75 22.04 17.97
CA HIS A 534 -19.67 20.82 17.17
C HIS A 534 -19.57 21.11 15.67
N SER A 535 -19.24 22.34 15.29
CA SER A 535 -19.14 22.77 13.90
C SER A 535 -17.70 22.83 13.44
N ASP A 536 -17.41 22.21 12.31
CA ASP A 536 -16.09 22.32 11.66
C ASP A 536 -15.88 23.73 11.09
N MET A 537 -14.62 24.17 11.03
CA MET A 537 -14.30 25.53 10.61
C MET A 537 -13.06 25.56 9.72
N LEU A 538 -13.13 26.34 8.63
CA LEU A 538 -12.03 26.55 7.71
C LEU A 538 -11.51 28.00 7.83
N TYR A 539 -10.22 28.17 7.99
CA TYR A 539 -9.53 29.46 8.02
C TYR A 539 -8.52 29.53 6.87
N VAL A 540 -8.65 30.52 6.00
CA VAL A 540 -7.77 30.71 4.84
C VAL A 540 -7.18 32.11 4.85
N LYS A 541 -5.85 32.21 4.95
CA LYS A 541 -5.17 33.51 4.98
C LYS A 541 -5.01 34.12 3.60
N LYS A 542 -4.76 33.30 2.57
CA LYS A 542 -4.60 33.72 1.18
C LYS A 542 -5.17 32.66 0.26
N GLY A 543 -5.99 33.05 -0.68
CA GLY A 543 -6.56 32.14 -1.66
C GLY A 543 -6.39 32.60 -3.09
N THR A 544 -6.47 31.64 -4.02
CA THR A 544 -6.50 31.89 -5.47
C THR A 544 -7.95 31.96 -5.96
N SER A 545 -8.18 32.38 -7.18
CA SER A 545 -9.51 32.53 -7.77
C SER A 545 -10.21 31.21 -8.12
N THR A 546 -9.61 30.07 -7.78
CA THR A 546 -10.19 28.75 -8.09
C THR A 546 -11.31 28.39 -7.11
N PRO A 547 -12.50 27.96 -7.60
CA PRO A 547 -13.59 27.57 -6.73
C PRO A 547 -13.27 26.35 -5.86
N GLN A 548 -13.67 26.40 -4.59
CA GLN A 548 -13.56 25.34 -3.61
C GLN A 548 -14.92 24.68 -3.38
N GLU A 549 -14.97 23.37 -3.23
CA GLU A 549 -16.21 22.66 -2.94
C GLU A 549 -16.33 22.36 -1.45
N VAL A 550 -17.41 22.83 -0.82
CA VAL A 550 -17.76 22.45 0.57
C VAL A 550 -18.95 21.51 0.53
N VAL A 551 -18.83 20.35 1.16
CA VAL A 551 -19.90 19.37 1.31
C VAL A 551 -20.27 19.26 2.78
N VAL A 552 -21.50 19.58 3.10
CA VAL A 552 -22.04 19.42 4.46
C VAL A 552 -22.45 17.97 4.66
N LYS A 553 -21.76 17.26 5.55
CA LYS A 553 -21.99 15.82 5.81
C LYS A 553 -23.36 15.54 6.47
N ASN A 554 -23.80 16.45 7.32
CA ASN A 554 -25.08 16.39 8.03
C ASN A 554 -26.10 17.41 7.47
N LEU A 555 -26.19 17.50 6.16
CA LEU A 555 -26.97 18.53 5.46
C LEU A 555 -28.44 18.61 5.94
N SER A 556 -29.10 17.46 6.13
CA SER A 556 -30.48 17.44 6.63
C SER A 556 -30.62 18.08 8.02
N GLU A 557 -29.74 17.70 8.95
CA GLU A 557 -29.75 18.23 10.33
C GLU A 557 -29.53 19.75 10.34
N VAL A 558 -28.60 20.21 9.50
CA VAL A 558 -28.33 21.64 9.36
C VAL A 558 -29.56 22.35 8.79
N LEU A 559 -30.14 21.84 7.71
CA LEU A 559 -31.34 22.45 7.09
C LEU A 559 -32.55 22.42 8.01
N ASP A 560 -32.75 21.34 8.76
CA ASP A 560 -33.82 21.21 9.75
C ASP A 560 -33.67 22.20 10.92
N SER A 561 -32.43 22.46 11.31
CA SER A 561 -32.13 23.38 12.43
C SER A 561 -32.19 24.86 12.05
N MET A 562 -32.06 25.17 10.76
CA MET A 562 -32.00 26.54 10.25
C MET A 562 -33.37 27.06 9.77
N ASN A 563 -33.66 28.33 10.04
CA ASN A 563 -34.74 29.06 9.40
C ASN A 563 -34.29 29.58 8.04
N TYR A 564 -35.26 29.84 7.13
CA TYR A 564 -34.93 30.48 5.85
C TYR A 564 -34.31 31.87 6.08
N GLY A 565 -33.21 32.12 5.36
CA GLY A 565 -32.40 33.34 5.50
C GLY A 565 -31.41 33.33 6.67
N GLU A 566 -31.42 32.29 7.53
CA GLU A 566 -30.44 32.16 8.63
C GLU A 566 -29.06 31.80 8.10
N ARG A 567 -28.00 32.33 8.73
CA ARG A 567 -26.61 32.24 8.35
C ARG A 567 -25.83 31.30 9.27
N LEU A 568 -25.12 30.32 8.72
CA LEU A 568 -24.22 29.40 9.44
C LEU A 568 -22.80 29.61 8.92
N ARG A 569 -21.90 30.13 9.75
CA ARG A 569 -20.50 30.33 9.39
C ARG A 569 -19.77 29.00 9.29
N PHE A 570 -19.03 28.77 8.23
CA PHE A 570 -18.18 27.60 8.04
C PHE A 570 -16.73 27.96 7.70
N ALA A 571 -16.48 29.21 7.27
CA ALA A 571 -15.12 29.65 6.95
C ALA A 571 -14.89 31.12 7.29
N THR A 572 -13.62 31.46 7.49
CA THR A 572 -13.14 32.85 7.52
C THR A 572 -11.96 32.94 6.56
N VAL A 573 -12.01 33.92 5.67
CA VAL A 573 -10.99 34.13 4.66
C VAL A 573 -10.41 35.55 4.74
N THR A 574 -9.14 35.70 4.39
CA THR A 574 -8.46 37.00 4.32
C THR A 574 -7.73 37.09 2.99
N ASN A 575 -7.75 38.26 2.32
CA ASN A 575 -7.10 38.49 1.04
C ASN A 575 -7.32 37.35 0.03
N SER A 576 -8.45 36.69 0.12
CA SER A 576 -8.78 35.51 -0.66
C SER A 576 -9.63 35.92 -1.84
N LYS A 577 -9.20 35.47 -3.02
CA LYS A 577 -10.01 35.46 -4.22
C LYS A 577 -10.72 34.14 -4.42
N ASN A 578 -10.53 33.19 -3.49
CA ASN A 578 -11.23 31.92 -3.56
C ASN A 578 -12.72 32.13 -3.40
N GLU A 579 -13.42 31.53 -4.29
CA GLU A 579 -14.87 31.47 -4.22
C GLU A 579 -15.27 30.07 -3.81
N PHE A 580 -16.00 29.98 -2.74
CA PHE A 580 -16.75 28.77 -2.45
C PHE A 580 -17.95 28.75 -3.38
N VAL A 581 -18.12 27.66 -4.12
CA VAL A 581 -19.10 27.60 -5.20
C VAL A 581 -20.53 27.79 -4.66
N ASN A 582 -21.24 28.70 -5.26
CA ASN A 582 -22.59 29.03 -4.90
C ASN A 582 -23.58 27.91 -5.28
N GLY A 583 -24.22 27.35 -4.34
CA GLY A 583 -25.54 26.83 -4.22
C GLY A 583 -26.00 25.56 -4.87
N LYS A 584 -25.63 25.16 -6.04
CA LYS A 584 -26.22 23.95 -6.65
C LYS A 584 -25.71 22.62 -6.05
N LYS A 585 -24.59 22.64 -5.35
CA LYS A 585 -23.95 21.46 -4.74
C LYS A 585 -24.38 21.20 -3.29
N TYR A 586 -24.98 22.16 -2.64
CA TYR A 586 -25.46 22.09 -1.25
C TYR A 586 -26.98 21.90 -1.18
N ILE A 587 -27.51 21.05 -2.05
CA ILE A 587 -28.94 20.75 -2.09
C ILE A 587 -29.18 19.55 -1.18
N ASP A 588 -30.09 19.74 -0.22
CA ASP A 588 -30.63 18.62 0.55
C ASP A 588 -31.75 17.96 -0.27
N ASP A 589 -31.53 16.71 -0.56
CA ASP A 589 -32.48 15.82 -1.21
C ASP A 589 -33.02 14.73 -0.27
N THR A 590 -32.91 14.92 1.04
CA THR A 590 -33.41 13.96 2.04
C THR A 590 -34.90 14.10 2.26
N HIS A 591 -35.47 15.28 1.97
CA HIS A 591 -36.88 15.59 2.01
C HIS A 591 -37.55 15.50 0.63
N LEU A 592 -38.86 15.66 0.57
CA LEU A 592 -39.62 15.68 -0.70
C LEU A 592 -39.29 16.89 -1.57
N MET A 593 -39.07 18.03 -0.95
CA MET A 593 -38.66 19.25 -1.65
C MET A 593 -37.20 19.51 -1.38
N GLU A 594 -36.54 20.13 -2.33
CA GLU A 594 -35.13 20.51 -2.20
C GLU A 594 -35.02 21.82 -1.43
N ASP A 595 -34.28 21.76 -0.33
CA ASP A 595 -33.73 22.93 0.32
C ASP A 595 -32.25 23.09 -0.10
N ALA A 596 -31.83 24.29 -0.30
CA ALA A 596 -30.46 24.61 -0.66
C ALA A 596 -29.77 25.44 0.41
N LEU A 597 -28.49 25.20 0.55
CA LEU A 597 -27.57 26.13 1.22
C LEU A 597 -26.85 26.93 0.13
N THR A 598 -26.96 28.24 0.19
CA THR A 598 -26.22 29.16 -0.67
C THR A 598 -25.06 29.77 0.10
N VAL A 599 -23.94 30.03 -0.60
CA VAL A 599 -22.78 30.67 0.02
C VAL A 599 -22.94 32.19 -0.01
N GLU A 600 -22.81 32.82 1.14
CA GLU A 600 -22.75 34.27 1.28
C GLU A 600 -21.48 34.71 2.01
N TYR A 601 -20.97 35.86 1.65
CA TYR A 601 -19.82 36.52 2.26
C TYR A 601 -20.22 37.73 3.06
N SER A 602 -19.62 37.95 4.23
CA SER A 602 -19.76 39.25 4.91
C SER A 602 -19.06 40.36 4.12
N ALA A 603 -19.33 41.60 4.43
CA ALA A 603 -18.56 42.74 3.94
C ALA A 603 -17.09 42.62 4.40
N HIS A 604 -16.14 43.17 3.63
CA HIS A 604 -14.73 43.25 4.02
C HIS A 604 -14.61 44.09 5.31
N ASN A 605 -13.81 43.54 6.29
CA ASN A 605 -13.66 44.12 7.61
C ASN A 605 -14.99 44.41 8.34
N GLY A 606 -16.10 43.84 7.83
CA GLY A 606 -17.42 44.00 8.40
C GLY A 606 -17.56 43.31 9.74
N ASP A 607 -18.26 43.95 10.64
CA ASP A 607 -18.72 43.51 11.95
C ASP A 607 -17.64 43.30 13.03
N LYS A 608 -16.61 44.18 13.05
CA LYS A 608 -15.74 44.32 14.24
C LYS A 608 -16.56 44.60 15.52
N ASN A 609 -17.81 45.01 15.37
CA ASN A 609 -18.69 45.30 16.50
C ASN A 609 -19.66 44.17 16.87
N ASN A 610 -19.77 43.13 16.05
CA ASN A 610 -20.61 41.99 16.38
C ASN A 610 -19.72 40.89 16.98
N LYS A 611 -19.56 40.92 18.29
CA LYS A 611 -18.80 39.93 19.07
C LYS A 611 -19.28 38.50 18.81
N ASP A 612 -20.54 38.32 18.45
CA ASP A 612 -21.13 37.00 18.17
C ASP A 612 -20.66 36.41 16.84
N ASP A 613 -20.41 37.22 15.81
CA ASP A 613 -19.83 36.77 14.53
C ASP A 613 -18.34 36.58 14.63
N TYR A 614 -17.68 37.21 15.60
CA TYR A 614 -16.22 37.12 15.82
C TYR A 614 -15.82 35.99 16.73
N ASN A 615 -16.66 35.64 17.70
CA ASN A 615 -16.35 34.78 18.83
C ASN A 615 -17.19 33.50 18.90
N LYS A 616 -18.03 33.19 17.92
CA LYS A 616 -18.51 31.79 17.69
C LYS A 616 -17.40 30.97 17.09
N SER A 617 -16.38 30.96 17.83
CA SER A 617 -15.12 30.28 17.75
C SER A 617 -15.38 28.85 18.14
N PHE A 618 -14.88 28.09 17.45
CA PHE A 618 -13.92 27.12 17.62
C PHE A 618 -13.70 26.66 19.09
N ASN A 619 -14.59 25.83 19.58
CA ASN A 619 -14.48 25.15 20.84
C ASN A 619 -14.15 23.67 20.63
N GLY A 620 -12.98 23.36 20.06
CA GLY A 620 -12.48 22.00 20.05
C GLY A 620 -11.96 21.62 21.44
N SER A 621 -12.53 20.60 22.09
CA SER A 621 -12.14 20.15 23.42
C SER A 621 -10.69 19.66 23.51
N GLU A 622 -10.05 19.32 22.40
CA GLU A 622 -8.63 18.98 22.32
C GLU A 622 -7.72 20.20 22.26
N MET A 623 -8.24 21.35 21.91
CA MET A 623 -7.60 22.64 22.03
C MET A 623 -8.32 23.46 23.09
N THR A 624 -7.89 23.35 24.28
CA THR A 624 -8.14 24.34 25.32
C THR A 624 -7.51 25.70 25.01
N ALA A 625 -7.22 25.92 23.75
CA ALA A 625 -6.80 27.16 23.15
C ALA A 625 -7.95 27.82 22.41
N GLU A 626 -9.17 27.80 23.00
CA GLU A 626 -10.23 28.69 22.58
C GLU A 626 -9.71 30.12 22.41
N LYS A 627 -8.94 30.58 23.36
CA LYS A 627 -8.25 31.86 23.30
C LYS A 627 -7.13 31.92 22.24
N ALA A 628 -6.36 30.87 22.03
CA ALA A 628 -5.28 30.91 21.06
C ALA A 628 -5.77 30.85 19.61
N GLY A 629 -6.86 30.12 19.33
CA GLY A 629 -7.49 30.14 18.01
C GLY A 629 -8.05 31.53 17.69
N ASP A 630 -8.76 32.14 18.62
CA ASP A 630 -9.31 33.49 18.46
C ASP A 630 -8.21 34.54 18.45
N ASP A 631 -7.21 34.46 19.32
CA ASP A 631 -6.07 35.36 19.29
C ASP A 631 -5.22 35.18 18.02
N TYR A 632 -5.08 33.98 17.52
CA TYR A 632 -4.41 33.72 16.23
C TYR A 632 -5.18 34.33 15.06
N VAL A 633 -6.49 34.07 14.98
CA VAL A 633 -7.34 34.66 13.95
C VAL A 633 -7.38 36.18 14.05
N ASN A 634 -7.52 36.72 15.25
CA ASN A 634 -7.56 38.18 15.47
C ASN A 634 -6.22 38.86 15.14
N LYS A 635 -5.09 38.23 15.44
CA LYS A 635 -3.75 38.77 15.09
C LYS A 635 -3.36 38.52 13.65
N THR A 636 -3.76 37.40 13.05
CA THR A 636 -3.28 36.95 11.75
C THR A 636 -4.21 37.34 10.61
N TYR A 637 -5.50 37.57 10.89
CA TYR A 637 -6.55 37.88 9.90
C TYR A 637 -7.12 39.29 10.09
N THR A 638 -6.27 40.25 10.37
CA THR A 638 -6.70 41.64 10.67
C THR A 638 -7.16 42.40 9.46
N ASP A 639 -6.62 42.12 8.26
CA ASP A 639 -6.85 42.89 7.06
C ASP A 639 -7.70 42.14 6.03
N ASN A 640 -8.68 42.79 5.47
CA ASN A 640 -9.58 42.26 4.43
C ASN A 640 -10.29 40.93 4.80
N ARG A 641 -10.60 40.80 6.06
CA ARG A 641 -11.29 39.61 6.58
C ARG A 641 -12.73 39.55 6.11
N GLN A 642 -13.17 38.37 5.68
CA GLN A 642 -14.54 38.01 5.40
C GLN A 642 -14.94 36.70 6.05
N ASN A 643 -16.08 36.68 6.69
CA ASN A 643 -16.72 35.44 7.12
C ASN A 643 -17.55 34.89 5.96
N VAL A 644 -17.52 33.56 5.83
CA VAL A 644 -18.26 32.85 4.79
C VAL A 644 -19.33 32.00 5.45
N TYR A 645 -20.55 32.17 4.98
CA TYR A 645 -21.76 31.59 5.53
C TYR A 645 -22.45 30.68 4.53
N LEU A 646 -23.09 29.65 5.05
CA LEU A 646 -24.17 28.95 4.36
C LEU A 646 -25.50 29.54 4.79
N VAL A 647 -26.37 29.80 3.83
CA VAL A 647 -27.69 30.38 4.07
C VAL A 647 -28.77 29.47 3.52
N LYS A 648 -29.77 29.12 4.35
CA LYS A 648 -30.84 28.22 3.94
C LYS A 648 -31.82 28.94 3.00
N GLN A 649 -32.06 28.33 1.84
CA GLN A 649 -33.02 28.82 0.84
C GLN A 649 -33.85 27.66 0.30
N ALA A 650 -35.16 27.92 0.07
CA ALA A 650 -36.02 26.99 -0.63
C ALA A 650 -35.75 27.06 -2.14
N THR A 651 -35.52 25.96 -2.79
CA THR A 651 -35.29 25.92 -4.25
C THR A 651 -36.61 25.91 -5.03
N GLY A 652 -37.71 25.45 -4.40
CA GLY A 652 -39.00 25.23 -5.06
C GLY A 652 -39.05 23.98 -5.95
N ASN A 653 -37.96 23.21 -6.01
CA ASN A 653 -37.86 22.00 -6.82
C ASN A 653 -38.15 20.73 -6.00
N PRO A 654 -38.68 19.67 -6.64
CA PRO A 654 -38.77 18.38 -6.01
C PRO A 654 -37.38 17.75 -5.86
N SER A 655 -37.14 17.06 -4.76
CA SER A 655 -35.88 16.40 -4.48
C SER A 655 -35.60 15.22 -5.42
N ARG A 656 -34.37 14.81 -5.49
CA ARG A 656 -33.97 13.59 -6.26
C ARG A 656 -34.65 12.32 -5.76
N ASN A 657 -35.07 12.29 -4.51
CA ASN A 657 -35.78 11.14 -3.94
C ASN A 657 -37.19 10.99 -4.48
N VAL A 658 -37.82 12.08 -4.87
CA VAL A 658 -39.05 12.05 -5.66
C VAL A 658 -38.79 11.32 -6.98
N LYS A 659 -37.70 11.61 -7.65
CA LYS A 659 -37.29 10.88 -8.86
C LYS A 659 -37.01 9.38 -8.58
N ASN A 660 -36.43 9.04 -7.43
CA ASN A 660 -36.29 7.66 -7.02
C ASN A 660 -37.62 6.92 -6.93
N ILE A 661 -38.64 7.55 -6.33
CA ILE A 661 -39.98 6.99 -6.24
C ILE A 661 -40.52 6.72 -7.64
N ASN A 662 -40.37 7.68 -8.53
CA ASN A 662 -40.80 7.54 -9.93
C ASN A 662 -40.08 6.41 -10.64
N ASP A 663 -38.73 6.42 -10.62
CA ASP A 663 -37.92 5.46 -11.36
C ASP A 663 -38.10 4.01 -10.84
N MET A 664 -38.36 3.85 -9.54
CA MET A 664 -38.69 2.55 -8.95
C MET A 664 -40.09 2.09 -9.38
N PHE A 665 -41.07 3.00 -9.41
CA PHE A 665 -42.41 2.69 -9.90
C PHE A 665 -42.42 2.36 -11.40
N ASP A 666 -41.62 3.10 -12.18
CA ASP A 666 -41.41 2.84 -13.60
C ASP A 666 -40.80 1.45 -13.86
N SER A 667 -39.79 1.10 -13.08
CA SER A 667 -39.17 -0.24 -13.13
C SER A 667 -40.17 -1.34 -12.79
N THR A 668 -41.03 -1.13 -11.77
CA THR A 668 -42.06 -2.08 -11.37
C THR A 668 -43.12 -2.24 -12.47
N ALA A 669 -43.57 -1.12 -13.04
CA ALA A 669 -44.52 -1.13 -14.13
C ALA A 669 -43.96 -1.78 -15.40
N HIS A 670 -42.70 -1.47 -15.74
CA HIS A 670 -42.02 -2.15 -16.85
C HIS A 670 -41.98 -3.67 -16.65
N TYR A 671 -41.70 -4.16 -15.46
CA TYR A 671 -41.73 -5.59 -15.15
C TYR A 671 -43.13 -6.16 -15.20
N ALA A 672 -44.12 -5.43 -14.71
CA ALA A 672 -45.51 -5.85 -14.72
C ALA A 672 -46.08 -5.95 -16.16
N PHE A 673 -45.72 -4.99 -17.02
CA PHE A 673 -46.28 -4.89 -18.39
C PHE A 673 -45.50 -5.66 -19.44
N THR A 674 -44.62 -6.57 -19.02
CA THR A 674 -43.84 -7.42 -19.93
C THR A 674 -44.78 -8.16 -20.87
N LEU A 675 -44.57 -7.97 -22.18
CA LEU A 675 -45.35 -8.57 -23.23
C LEU A 675 -44.91 -10.03 -23.43
N ASP A 676 -45.90 -10.92 -23.35
CA ASP A 676 -45.71 -12.36 -23.64
C ASP A 676 -46.22 -12.64 -25.03
N THR A 677 -45.51 -13.37 -25.84
CA THR A 677 -45.88 -13.72 -27.20
C THR A 677 -46.14 -15.20 -27.32
N TYR A 678 -47.02 -15.59 -28.22
CA TYR A 678 -47.28 -16.98 -28.59
C TYR A 678 -45.97 -17.74 -28.83
N ALA A 679 -45.07 -17.15 -29.63
CA ALA A 679 -43.80 -17.78 -29.93
C ALA A 679 -42.88 -17.97 -28.72
N LYS A 680 -42.88 -17.06 -27.76
CA LYS A 680 -42.11 -17.23 -26.50
C LYS A 680 -42.66 -18.36 -25.64
N ARG A 681 -43.98 -18.52 -25.57
CA ARG A 681 -44.61 -19.58 -24.78
C ARG A 681 -44.46 -20.93 -25.43
N GLU A 682 -44.66 -21.03 -26.75
CA GLU A 682 -44.52 -22.31 -27.48
C GLU A 682 -43.05 -22.76 -27.56
N GLY A 683 -42.06 -21.84 -27.57
CA GLY A 683 -40.66 -22.22 -27.70
C GLY A 683 -40.37 -23.02 -28.95
N GLU A 684 -39.65 -24.12 -28.81
CA GLU A 684 -39.37 -25.05 -29.95
C GLU A 684 -40.61 -25.69 -30.52
N ARG A 685 -41.67 -25.87 -29.71
CA ARG A 685 -42.96 -26.43 -30.17
C ARG A 685 -43.60 -25.61 -31.28
N ALA A 686 -43.33 -24.31 -31.35
CA ALA A 686 -43.79 -23.45 -32.42
C ALA A 686 -43.18 -23.80 -33.80
N PHE A 687 -42.06 -24.50 -33.81
CA PHE A 687 -41.29 -24.85 -35.01
C PHE A 687 -41.21 -26.37 -35.24
N SER A 688 -41.64 -27.16 -34.25
CA SER A 688 -41.55 -28.63 -34.31
C SER A 688 -42.63 -29.24 -35.23
N THR A 689 -42.24 -30.29 -35.95
CA THR A 689 -43.13 -31.14 -36.70
C THR A 689 -43.70 -32.31 -35.89
N LEU A 690 -43.38 -32.42 -34.60
CA LEU A 690 -43.85 -33.47 -33.70
C LEU A 690 -45.34 -33.36 -33.47
N ASP A 691 -46.07 -34.52 -33.51
CA ASP A 691 -47.51 -34.59 -33.41
C ASP A 691 -48.09 -34.18 -32.02
N LYS A 692 -47.26 -34.17 -30.98
CA LYS A 692 -47.69 -33.78 -29.63
C LYS A 692 -47.25 -32.36 -29.30
N LYS A 693 -48.11 -31.38 -29.55
CA LYS A 693 -47.92 -29.97 -29.18
C LYS A 693 -48.72 -29.57 -27.92
N GLU A 694 -48.95 -30.49 -27.02
CA GLU A 694 -49.67 -30.29 -25.73
C GLU A 694 -48.94 -30.92 -24.58
N GLY A 695 -49.23 -30.53 -23.35
CA GLY A 695 -48.68 -31.05 -22.08
C GLY A 695 -47.96 -30.02 -21.25
N ASP A 696 -47.10 -30.50 -20.38
CA ASP A 696 -46.33 -29.67 -19.46
C ASP A 696 -45.18 -28.96 -20.19
N TRP A 697 -44.89 -27.75 -19.73
CA TRP A 697 -43.79 -27.01 -20.22
C TRP A 697 -43.17 -26.14 -19.12
N ILE A 698 -41.88 -25.87 -19.25
CA ILE A 698 -41.13 -25.02 -18.35
C ILE A 698 -40.38 -23.97 -19.16
N ARG A 699 -40.37 -22.74 -18.65
CA ARG A 699 -39.61 -21.63 -19.24
C ARG A 699 -38.79 -20.91 -18.20
N LEU A 700 -37.53 -20.70 -18.50
CA LEU A 700 -36.63 -19.83 -17.78
C LEU A 700 -36.35 -18.58 -18.62
N THR A 701 -36.53 -17.42 -18.05
CA THR A 701 -36.29 -16.15 -18.76
C THR A 701 -35.36 -15.27 -17.95
N HIS A 702 -34.32 -14.78 -18.59
CA HIS A 702 -33.48 -13.72 -18.05
C HIS A 702 -33.59 -12.48 -18.92
N THR A 703 -33.93 -11.33 -18.31
CA THR A 703 -34.08 -10.07 -19.04
C THR A 703 -33.23 -9.01 -18.34
N ARG A 704 -32.58 -8.18 -19.14
CA ARG A 704 -31.87 -6.99 -18.70
C ARG A 704 -32.36 -5.79 -19.48
N VAL A 705 -32.76 -4.77 -18.76
CA VAL A 705 -33.22 -3.49 -19.29
C VAL A 705 -32.37 -2.37 -18.75
N ILE A 706 -32.02 -1.43 -19.60
CA ILE A 706 -31.31 -0.20 -19.25
C ILE A 706 -32.14 0.94 -19.77
N GLN A 707 -32.65 1.75 -18.87
CA GLN A 707 -33.30 3.02 -19.20
C GLN A 707 -32.29 4.14 -18.85
N SER A 708 -31.83 4.85 -19.86
CA SER A 708 -30.85 5.93 -19.70
C SER A 708 -31.33 6.96 -18.67
N ASN A 709 -30.42 7.38 -17.80
CA ASN A 709 -30.67 8.37 -16.74
C ASN A 709 -31.75 8.01 -15.70
N ALA A 710 -32.24 6.76 -15.69
CA ALA A 710 -33.24 6.31 -14.72
C ALA A 710 -32.75 5.07 -13.96
N PHE A 711 -32.83 3.90 -14.59
CA PHE A 711 -32.50 2.65 -13.89
C PHE A 711 -31.89 1.57 -14.80
N ARG A 712 -31.25 0.62 -14.15
CA ARG A 712 -30.90 -0.68 -14.70
C ARG A 712 -31.74 -1.74 -13.97
N PHE A 713 -32.49 -2.53 -14.73
CA PHE A 713 -33.31 -3.60 -14.24
C PHE A 713 -32.87 -4.93 -14.85
N HIS A 714 -32.89 -5.98 -14.04
CA HIS A 714 -32.71 -7.34 -14.51
C HIS A 714 -33.63 -8.28 -13.71
N ASN A 715 -34.15 -9.29 -14.38
CA ASN A 715 -35.01 -10.30 -13.74
C ASN A 715 -34.67 -11.70 -14.23
N ASN A 716 -35.01 -12.67 -13.38
CA ASN A 716 -35.05 -14.08 -13.71
C ASN A 716 -36.45 -14.55 -13.39
N ASP A 717 -37.14 -15.11 -14.39
CA ASP A 717 -38.47 -15.64 -14.25
C ASP A 717 -38.42 -17.13 -14.53
N PHE A 718 -39.11 -17.88 -13.68
CA PHE A 718 -39.37 -19.31 -13.81
C PHE A 718 -40.88 -19.52 -13.99
N GLU A 719 -41.25 -20.06 -15.13
CA GLU A 719 -42.63 -20.31 -15.47
C GLU A 719 -42.83 -21.79 -15.79
N ILE A 720 -43.88 -22.33 -15.22
CA ILE A 720 -44.37 -23.70 -15.50
C ILE A 720 -45.79 -23.61 -16.00
N GLY A 721 -46.11 -24.34 -17.01
CA GLY A 721 -47.46 -24.38 -17.56
C GLY A 721 -47.84 -25.74 -18.07
N TYR A 722 -49.14 -25.88 -18.23
CA TYR A 722 -49.78 -27.04 -18.82
C TYR A 722 -50.81 -26.58 -19.86
N ASP A 723 -50.86 -27.24 -21.01
CA ASP A 723 -51.86 -26.99 -22.01
C ASP A 723 -52.40 -28.27 -22.66
N ARG A 724 -53.65 -28.19 -23.12
CA ARG A 724 -54.30 -29.30 -23.75
C ARG A 724 -55.21 -28.83 -24.90
N PHE A 725 -55.28 -29.63 -25.95
CA PHE A 725 -56.26 -29.41 -27.04
C PHE A 725 -57.70 -29.66 -26.53
N SER A 726 -58.53 -28.66 -26.72
CA SER A 726 -60.00 -28.75 -26.50
C SER A 726 -60.75 -28.99 -27.78
N LEU A 727 -60.19 -28.69 -28.92
CA LEU A 727 -60.70 -28.96 -30.26
C LEU A 727 -59.51 -29.36 -31.13
N ASN A 728 -59.67 -30.49 -31.87
CA ASN A 728 -58.64 -31.01 -32.75
C ASN A 728 -59.30 -31.51 -34.05
N GLU A 729 -59.81 -30.59 -34.88
CA GLU A 729 -60.41 -30.79 -36.15
C GLU A 729 -59.41 -30.63 -37.28
N GLN A 730 -59.74 -31.11 -38.51
CA GLN A 730 -58.79 -31.02 -39.64
C GLN A 730 -58.38 -29.60 -39.99
N GLU A 731 -59.25 -28.61 -39.88
CA GLU A 731 -59.00 -27.23 -40.29
C GLU A 731 -58.74 -26.26 -39.10
N LYS A 732 -59.00 -26.71 -37.86
CA LYS A 732 -58.91 -25.87 -36.69
C LYS A 732 -58.57 -26.66 -35.45
N LYS A 733 -57.49 -26.23 -34.77
CA LYS A 733 -57.11 -26.78 -33.47
C LYS A 733 -57.22 -25.68 -32.41
N ARG A 734 -57.77 -25.98 -31.24
CA ARG A 734 -57.89 -25.04 -30.14
C ARG A 734 -57.29 -25.64 -28.89
N LYS A 735 -56.42 -24.90 -28.26
CA LYS A 735 -55.68 -25.30 -27.08
C LYS A 735 -55.99 -24.33 -25.92
N TRP A 736 -56.28 -24.88 -24.74
CA TRP A 736 -56.34 -24.12 -23.51
C TRP A 736 -55.13 -24.46 -22.65
N GLY A 737 -54.61 -23.45 -21.94
CA GLY A 737 -53.55 -23.70 -21.01
C GLY A 737 -53.60 -22.75 -19.81
N ILE A 738 -52.86 -23.16 -18.80
CA ILE A 738 -52.65 -22.43 -17.57
C ILE A 738 -51.16 -22.39 -17.27
N SER A 739 -50.65 -21.28 -16.78
CA SER A 739 -49.26 -21.21 -16.30
C SER A 739 -49.11 -20.40 -15.02
N LEU A 740 -48.11 -20.80 -14.25
CA LEU A 740 -47.66 -20.12 -13.05
C LEU A 740 -46.26 -19.56 -13.29
N ASP A 741 -46.06 -18.29 -13.04
CA ASP A 741 -44.79 -17.63 -13.17
C ASP A 741 -44.35 -17.07 -11.80
N TYR A 742 -43.12 -17.41 -11.42
CA TYR A 742 -42.39 -16.85 -10.31
C TYR A 742 -41.17 -16.08 -10.81
N GLY A 743 -41.14 -14.79 -10.54
CA GLY A 743 -40.06 -13.92 -10.98
C GLY A 743 -39.33 -13.18 -9.86
N HIS A 744 -38.05 -12.98 -10.06
CA HIS A 744 -37.19 -12.18 -9.17
C HIS A 744 -36.47 -11.08 -9.97
N GLY A 745 -36.91 -9.85 -9.76
CA GLY A 745 -36.34 -8.65 -10.38
C GLY A 745 -35.47 -7.87 -9.42
N ARG A 746 -34.46 -7.19 -9.96
CA ARG A 746 -33.62 -6.24 -9.25
C ARG A 746 -33.46 -4.98 -10.07
N THR A 747 -33.76 -3.85 -9.45
CA THR A 747 -33.56 -2.51 -9.99
C THR A 747 -32.36 -1.87 -9.28
N SER A 748 -31.55 -1.17 -10.03
CA SER A 748 -30.52 -0.28 -9.52
C SER A 748 -30.68 1.08 -10.21
N LEU A 749 -30.81 2.14 -9.43
CA LEU A 749 -30.96 3.51 -9.93
C LEU A 749 -29.60 4.10 -10.31
N TRP A 750 -29.55 4.91 -11.35
CA TRP A 750 -28.31 5.50 -11.83
C TRP A 750 -27.82 6.69 -10.98
N ASN A 751 -28.74 7.53 -10.58
CA ASN A 751 -28.41 8.84 -10.02
C ASN A 751 -28.37 8.91 -8.49
N THR A 752 -28.83 7.85 -7.81
CA THR A 752 -29.07 7.90 -6.36
C THR A 752 -28.68 6.64 -5.61
N PHE A 753 -28.02 5.66 -6.27
CA PHE A 753 -27.64 4.38 -5.67
C PHE A 753 -28.79 3.58 -5.03
N GLY A 754 -30.04 3.99 -5.28
CA GLY A 754 -31.23 3.27 -4.82
C GLY A 754 -31.34 1.88 -5.47
N LYS A 755 -32.00 0.97 -4.76
CA LYS A 755 -32.22 -0.42 -5.21
C LYS A 755 -33.63 -0.87 -4.89
N ASP A 756 -34.25 -1.61 -5.80
CA ASP A 756 -35.50 -2.32 -5.54
C ASP A 756 -35.32 -3.82 -5.82
N LYS A 757 -35.94 -4.64 -4.98
CA LYS A 757 -36.05 -6.09 -5.18
C LYS A 757 -37.53 -6.41 -5.38
N ILE A 758 -37.86 -6.92 -6.56
CA ILE A 758 -39.22 -7.21 -6.96
C ILE A 758 -39.40 -8.73 -7.02
N ARG A 759 -40.46 -9.25 -6.40
CA ARG A 759 -40.90 -10.61 -6.59
C ARG A 759 -42.24 -10.59 -7.30
N LYS A 760 -42.34 -11.29 -8.40
CA LYS A 760 -43.53 -11.44 -9.20
C LYS A 760 -44.13 -12.84 -9.00
N TYR A 761 -45.41 -12.92 -8.82
CA TYR A 761 -46.22 -14.14 -8.83
C TYR A 761 -47.34 -13.90 -9.83
N GLU A 762 -47.45 -14.73 -10.85
CA GLU A 762 -48.42 -14.52 -11.91
C GLU A 762 -49.08 -15.86 -12.30
N LEU A 763 -50.38 -15.81 -12.46
CA LEU A 763 -51.19 -16.89 -13.02
C LEU A 763 -51.66 -16.41 -14.39
N ALA A 764 -51.46 -17.22 -15.40
CA ALA A 764 -51.97 -16.94 -16.73
C ALA A 764 -52.90 -18.05 -17.18
N LEU A 765 -53.97 -17.64 -17.82
CA LEU A 765 -54.86 -18.50 -18.59
C LEU A 765 -54.75 -18.12 -20.05
N TYR A 766 -54.58 -19.06 -20.91
CA TYR A 766 -54.48 -18.77 -22.34
C TYR A 766 -55.29 -19.74 -23.21
N ASN A 767 -55.70 -19.21 -24.36
CA ASN A 767 -56.42 -19.92 -25.37
C ASN A 767 -55.80 -19.64 -26.71
N THR A 768 -55.27 -20.68 -27.38
CA THR A 768 -54.69 -20.59 -28.70
C THR A 768 -55.55 -21.33 -29.71
N THR A 769 -55.98 -20.65 -30.74
CA THR A 769 -56.68 -21.25 -31.88
C THR A 769 -55.72 -21.24 -33.09
N GLN A 770 -55.40 -22.39 -33.61
CA GLN A 770 -54.55 -22.58 -34.79
C GLN A 770 -55.43 -22.93 -36.00
N TYR A 771 -55.19 -22.32 -37.12
CA TYR A 771 -55.86 -22.60 -38.40
C TYR A 771 -54.93 -23.50 -39.25
N ILE A 772 -55.55 -24.57 -39.79
CA ILE A 772 -54.82 -25.60 -40.55
C ILE A 772 -55.40 -25.64 -41.93
N ASP A 773 -54.60 -25.79 -42.96
CA ASP A 773 -55.04 -26.00 -44.35
C ASP A 773 -55.35 -27.48 -44.61
N LYS A 774 -55.81 -27.77 -45.85
CA LYS A 774 -56.13 -29.12 -46.29
C LYS A 774 -54.94 -30.06 -46.34
N GLU A 775 -53.70 -29.45 -46.37
CA GLU A 775 -52.45 -30.20 -46.42
C GLU A 775 -51.93 -30.49 -45.01
N GLY A 776 -52.57 -29.99 -43.96
CA GLY A 776 -52.17 -30.18 -42.57
C GLY A 776 -51.23 -29.14 -42.02
N ASP A 777 -50.91 -28.09 -42.81
CA ASP A 777 -50.01 -27.02 -42.40
C ASP A 777 -50.77 -25.92 -41.66
N GLU A 778 -50.12 -25.37 -40.64
CA GLU A 778 -50.65 -24.25 -39.86
C GLU A 778 -50.53 -22.93 -40.67
N THR A 779 -51.66 -22.36 -41.04
CA THR A 779 -51.76 -21.14 -41.82
C THR A 779 -51.86 -19.87 -40.96
N GLY A 780 -52.14 -19.99 -39.71
CA GLY A 780 -52.23 -18.88 -38.80
C GLY A 780 -52.70 -19.28 -37.42
N TYR A 781 -52.69 -18.31 -36.53
CA TYR A 781 -53.17 -18.52 -35.16
C TYR A 781 -53.76 -17.24 -34.58
N ILE A 782 -54.62 -17.41 -33.56
CA ILE A 782 -55.06 -16.40 -32.64
C ILE A 782 -54.70 -16.91 -31.25
N ASP A 783 -53.99 -16.09 -30.47
CA ASP A 783 -53.60 -16.40 -29.10
C ASP A 783 -54.12 -15.33 -28.15
N ASN A 784 -54.93 -15.77 -27.20
CA ASN A 784 -55.50 -14.88 -26.17
C ASN A 784 -54.94 -15.31 -24.82
N VAL A 785 -54.47 -14.34 -24.05
CA VAL A 785 -53.87 -14.55 -22.74
C VAL A 785 -54.52 -13.63 -21.72
N LEU A 786 -54.95 -14.16 -20.62
CA LEU A 786 -55.42 -13.45 -19.43
C LEU A 786 -54.45 -13.71 -18.29
N LYS A 787 -53.98 -12.68 -17.64
CA LYS A 787 -53.04 -12.76 -16.54
C LYS A 787 -53.54 -12.04 -15.30
N ILE A 788 -53.32 -12.63 -14.16
CA ILE A 788 -53.45 -12.00 -12.84
C ILE A 788 -52.18 -12.23 -12.05
N GLY A 789 -51.61 -11.16 -11.51
CA GLY A 789 -50.32 -11.23 -10.81
C GLY A 789 -50.26 -10.35 -9.57
N LYS A 790 -49.26 -10.64 -8.77
CA LYS A 790 -48.90 -9.82 -7.61
C LYS A 790 -47.39 -9.54 -7.61
N LEU A 791 -47.03 -8.28 -7.59
CA LEU A 791 -45.66 -7.83 -7.46
C LEU A 791 -45.43 -7.36 -6.02
N ARG A 792 -44.37 -7.86 -5.40
CA ARG A 792 -43.94 -7.42 -4.05
C ARG A 792 -42.59 -6.75 -4.16
N ASN A 793 -42.56 -5.48 -3.77
CA ASN A 793 -41.39 -4.60 -3.87
C ASN A 793 -40.75 -4.41 -2.49
N ARG A 794 -39.42 -4.37 -2.47
CA ARG A 794 -38.62 -4.00 -1.30
C ARG A 794 -37.61 -2.95 -1.73
N VAL A 795 -37.94 -1.72 -1.47
CA VAL A 795 -37.22 -0.52 -1.87
C VAL A 795 -36.16 -0.18 -0.83
N ILE A 796 -34.98 0.20 -1.28
CA ILE A 796 -33.92 0.79 -0.49
C ILE A 796 -33.52 2.07 -1.24
N ALA A 797 -33.94 3.20 -0.73
CA ALA A 797 -33.55 4.50 -1.29
C ALA A 797 -32.26 5.00 -0.63
N ARG A 798 -31.42 5.62 -1.44
CA ARG A 798 -30.17 6.24 -1.02
C ARG A 798 -30.08 7.63 -1.59
N ASN A 799 -29.43 8.53 -0.86
CA ASN A 799 -29.15 9.87 -1.36
C ASN A 799 -28.00 9.86 -2.38
N HIS A 800 -27.66 11.02 -2.94
CA HIS A 800 -26.60 11.19 -3.94
C HIS A 800 -25.19 10.85 -3.41
N MET A 801 -25.00 10.80 -2.09
CA MET A 801 -23.76 10.37 -1.43
C MET A 801 -23.74 8.87 -1.10
N GLY A 802 -24.77 8.13 -1.50
CA GLY A 802 -24.88 6.69 -1.23
C GLY A 802 -25.35 6.34 0.18
N GLN A 803 -25.66 7.32 1.04
CA GLN A 803 -26.18 7.11 2.38
C GLN A 803 -27.62 6.59 2.32
N LEU A 804 -28.02 5.78 3.29
CA LEU A 804 -29.38 5.26 3.37
C LEU A 804 -30.35 6.42 3.62
N TRP A 805 -31.26 6.63 2.68
CA TRP A 805 -32.34 7.61 2.82
C TRP A 805 -33.59 7.00 3.49
N GLY A 806 -33.95 5.78 3.09
CA GLY A 806 -35.03 5.04 3.71
C GLY A 806 -35.33 3.72 3.03
N LYS A 807 -36.15 2.91 3.69
CA LYS A 807 -36.62 1.60 3.20
C LYS A 807 -38.13 1.57 3.17
N GLY A 808 -38.69 0.95 2.15
CA GLY A 808 -40.12 0.75 2.01
C GLY A 808 -40.46 -0.62 1.48
N LYS A 809 -41.71 -1.04 1.68
CA LYS A 809 -42.26 -2.28 1.10
C LYS A 809 -43.66 -1.98 0.58
N TYR A 810 -43.95 -2.44 -0.62
CA TYR A 810 -45.30 -2.36 -1.16
C TYR A 810 -45.65 -3.54 -2.05
N SER A 811 -46.91 -3.66 -2.42
CA SER A 811 -47.30 -4.69 -3.38
C SER A 811 -48.41 -4.16 -4.29
N ASN A 812 -48.30 -4.49 -5.58
CA ASN A 812 -49.26 -4.19 -6.58
C ASN A 812 -49.94 -5.45 -7.10
N THR A 813 -51.20 -5.36 -7.50
CA THR A 813 -51.90 -6.43 -8.23
C THR A 813 -51.93 -6.04 -9.72
N LEU A 814 -51.59 -7.00 -10.55
CA LEU A 814 -51.60 -6.90 -12.00
C LEU A 814 -52.78 -7.65 -12.60
N PHE A 815 -53.41 -7.02 -13.57
CA PHE A 815 -54.30 -7.68 -14.54
C PHE A 815 -53.79 -7.37 -15.93
N SER A 816 -53.81 -8.38 -16.83
CA SER A 816 -53.41 -8.19 -18.21
C SER A 816 -54.22 -9.07 -19.14
N ILE A 817 -54.64 -8.51 -20.25
CA ILE A 817 -55.25 -9.25 -21.34
C ILE A 817 -54.51 -8.95 -22.64
N SER A 818 -54.22 -10.01 -23.37
CA SER A 818 -53.49 -9.90 -24.63
C SER A 818 -54.14 -10.74 -25.72
N THR A 819 -54.20 -10.20 -26.92
CA THR A 819 -54.58 -10.92 -28.11
C THR A 819 -53.49 -10.78 -29.18
N GLU A 820 -53.02 -11.92 -29.69
CA GLU A 820 -52.03 -11.98 -30.75
C GLU A 820 -52.61 -12.75 -31.95
N TYR A 821 -52.49 -12.14 -33.16
CA TYR A 821 -52.80 -12.79 -34.41
C TYR A 821 -51.52 -12.95 -35.23
N GLY A 822 -51.27 -14.16 -35.76
CA GLY A 822 -50.17 -14.44 -36.66
C GLY A 822 -50.65 -15.18 -37.90
N ARG A 823 -50.20 -14.74 -39.07
CA ARG A 823 -50.48 -15.41 -40.33
C ARG A 823 -49.21 -16.04 -40.90
N ARG A 824 -49.24 -17.36 -41.08
CA ARG A 824 -48.10 -18.11 -41.59
C ARG A 824 -48.21 -18.29 -43.09
N LYS A 825 -47.13 -17.99 -43.81
CA LYS A 825 -47.07 -18.17 -45.26
C LYS A 825 -45.73 -18.82 -45.64
N PHE A 826 -45.78 -19.90 -46.40
CA PHE A 826 -44.61 -20.46 -47.06
C PHE A 826 -44.29 -19.64 -48.31
N LEU A 827 -43.00 -19.48 -48.60
CA LEU A 827 -42.50 -18.68 -49.73
C LEU A 827 -42.07 -19.57 -50.91
N ASP A 828 -41.95 -20.87 -50.65
CA ASP A 828 -41.51 -21.89 -51.62
C ASP A 828 -42.41 -23.14 -51.55
N ASP A 829 -42.47 -23.89 -52.65
CA ASP A 829 -43.29 -25.12 -52.74
C ASP A 829 -42.73 -26.20 -51.81
N ASP A 830 -41.44 -26.25 -51.56
CA ASP A 830 -40.80 -27.23 -50.66
C ASP A 830 -41.01 -26.90 -49.20
N LYS A 831 -41.69 -25.81 -48.88
CA LYS A 831 -42.02 -25.33 -47.51
C LYS A 831 -40.81 -25.14 -46.58
N LEU A 832 -39.66 -24.82 -47.22
CA LEU A 832 -38.41 -24.58 -46.55
C LEU A 832 -38.34 -23.17 -45.94
N TRP A 833 -38.93 -22.19 -46.61
CA TRP A 833 -39.02 -20.81 -46.14
C TRP A 833 -40.42 -20.47 -45.67
N ARG A 834 -40.52 -19.92 -44.44
CA ARG A 834 -41.78 -19.47 -43.87
C ARG A 834 -41.64 -18.06 -43.33
N ILE A 835 -42.60 -17.22 -43.63
CA ILE A 835 -42.76 -15.91 -42.97
C ILE A 835 -44.02 -15.93 -42.12
N THR A 836 -43.99 -15.20 -41.00
CA THR A 836 -45.12 -15.06 -40.10
C THR A 836 -45.22 -13.59 -39.65
N PRO A 837 -45.92 -12.73 -40.38
CA PRO A 837 -46.35 -11.45 -39.84
C PRO A 837 -47.29 -11.66 -38.65
N GLN A 838 -47.10 -10.77 -37.63
CA GLN A 838 -47.83 -10.87 -36.39
C GLN A 838 -48.29 -9.48 -35.98
N VAL A 839 -49.48 -9.41 -35.39
CA VAL A 839 -49.98 -8.23 -34.69
C VAL A 839 -50.44 -8.67 -33.29
N GLN A 840 -50.15 -7.88 -32.29
CA GLN A 840 -50.57 -8.14 -30.95
C GLN A 840 -50.97 -6.84 -30.26
N LEU A 841 -52.03 -6.94 -29.46
CA LEU A 841 -52.47 -5.86 -28.56
C LEU A 841 -52.57 -6.41 -27.14
N GLN A 842 -51.93 -5.75 -26.20
CA GLN A 842 -51.94 -6.10 -24.78
C GLN A 842 -52.43 -4.89 -23.97
N TYR A 843 -53.46 -5.06 -23.20
CA TYR A 843 -53.89 -4.12 -22.18
C TYR A 843 -53.48 -4.67 -20.80
N SER A 844 -52.84 -3.84 -20.00
CA SER A 844 -52.44 -4.21 -18.66
C SER A 844 -52.85 -3.13 -17.66
N TYR A 845 -53.29 -3.54 -16.49
CA TYR A 845 -53.69 -2.69 -15.39
C TYR A 845 -52.94 -3.06 -14.12
N LEU A 846 -52.15 -2.15 -13.60
CA LEU A 846 -51.42 -2.30 -12.32
C LEU A 846 -52.16 -1.49 -11.26
N ARG A 847 -52.71 -2.17 -10.26
CA ARG A 847 -53.45 -1.50 -9.19
C ARG A 847 -52.58 -0.64 -8.35
N GLY A 848 -52.95 0.59 -8.08
CA GLY A 848 -52.29 1.50 -7.19
C GLY A 848 -52.20 0.99 -5.74
N THR A 849 -51.24 1.49 -5.01
CA THR A 849 -50.96 1.07 -3.64
C THR A 849 -50.31 2.20 -2.84
N GLY A 850 -50.58 2.26 -1.55
CA GLY A 850 -49.89 3.16 -0.62
C GLY A 850 -48.84 2.41 0.17
N TYR A 851 -47.74 3.08 0.50
CA TYR A 851 -46.73 2.58 1.41
C TYR A 851 -46.04 3.71 2.17
N ARG A 852 -45.33 3.35 3.24
CA ARG A 852 -44.56 4.28 4.04
C ARG A 852 -43.12 3.92 3.98
N ILE A 853 -42.27 4.90 3.81
CA ILE A 853 -40.81 4.81 3.95
C ILE A 853 -40.46 5.01 5.43
N ASP A 854 -39.45 4.32 5.92
CA ASP A 854 -39.10 4.32 7.36
C ASP A 854 -38.60 5.71 7.85
N ASN A 855 -38.27 6.62 6.95
CA ASN A 855 -37.99 8.03 7.26
C ASN A 855 -39.23 8.93 7.45
N GLY A 856 -40.45 8.36 7.39
CA GLY A 856 -41.69 9.08 7.64
C GLY A 856 -42.48 9.50 6.42
N ILE A 857 -41.93 9.38 5.21
CA ILE A 857 -42.62 9.73 3.97
C ILE A 857 -43.70 8.69 3.62
N ASN A 858 -44.90 9.16 3.36
CA ASN A 858 -46.01 8.36 2.85
C ASN A 858 -46.12 8.51 1.34
N VAL A 859 -46.13 7.41 0.61
CA VAL A 859 -46.24 7.39 -0.86
C VAL A 859 -47.49 6.67 -1.28
N ASN A 860 -48.28 7.33 -2.13
CA ASN A 860 -49.47 6.77 -2.76
C ASN A 860 -49.22 6.66 -4.26
N LEU A 861 -48.95 5.43 -4.74
CA LEU A 861 -48.85 5.14 -6.16
C LEU A 861 -50.26 5.02 -6.75
N SER A 862 -50.55 5.75 -7.80
CA SER A 862 -51.75 5.61 -8.55
C SER A 862 -51.78 4.30 -9.34
N HIS A 863 -52.95 3.91 -9.84
CA HIS A 863 -52.98 2.80 -10.80
C HIS A 863 -52.26 3.22 -12.08
N ALA A 864 -51.67 2.24 -12.74
CA ALA A 864 -50.99 2.41 -14.02
C ALA A 864 -51.69 1.54 -15.09
N ASN A 865 -51.94 2.14 -16.23
CA ASN A 865 -52.50 1.46 -17.41
C ASN A 865 -51.44 1.39 -18.49
N SER A 866 -51.43 0.30 -19.23
CA SER A 866 -50.58 0.11 -20.39
C SER A 866 -51.42 -0.50 -21.53
N LEU A 867 -51.30 0.04 -22.71
CA LEU A 867 -51.80 -0.54 -23.93
C LEU A 867 -50.68 -0.63 -24.95
N ILE A 868 -50.11 -1.81 -25.08
CA ILE A 868 -48.97 -2.04 -25.97
C ILE A 868 -49.47 -2.72 -27.26
N GLY A 869 -49.16 -2.10 -28.38
CA GLY A 869 -49.29 -2.70 -29.71
C GLY A 869 -47.92 -3.24 -30.18
N ARG A 870 -47.91 -4.40 -30.76
CA ARG A 870 -46.75 -5.01 -31.39
C ARG A 870 -47.02 -5.41 -32.81
N LEU A 871 -46.13 -5.04 -33.71
CA LEU A 871 -46.03 -5.61 -35.07
C LEU A 871 -44.76 -6.48 -35.09
N GLY A 872 -44.89 -7.72 -35.47
CA GLY A 872 -43.80 -8.70 -35.54
C GLY A 872 -43.71 -9.36 -36.91
N LEU A 873 -42.50 -9.77 -37.26
CA LEU A 873 -42.23 -10.58 -38.41
C LEU A 873 -41.22 -11.67 -38.05
N ASP A 874 -41.63 -12.93 -38.21
CA ASP A 874 -40.74 -14.09 -38.08
C ASP A 874 -40.40 -14.61 -39.47
N VAL A 875 -39.13 -14.80 -39.73
CA VAL A 875 -38.63 -15.47 -40.95
C VAL A 875 -37.92 -16.74 -40.51
N VAL A 876 -38.33 -17.87 -41.02
CA VAL A 876 -37.81 -19.19 -40.64
C VAL A 876 -37.38 -19.93 -41.90
N ARG A 877 -36.17 -20.51 -41.86
CA ARG A 877 -35.68 -21.45 -42.87
C ARG A 877 -35.44 -22.82 -42.26
N LYS A 878 -35.95 -23.87 -42.91
CA LYS A 878 -35.74 -25.26 -42.52
C LYS A 878 -34.64 -25.89 -43.38
N PHE A 879 -33.87 -26.78 -42.79
CA PHE A 879 -32.81 -27.56 -43.45
C PHE A 879 -32.96 -29.05 -43.06
N ASP A 880 -32.35 -29.96 -43.84
CA ASP A 880 -32.28 -31.40 -43.58
C ASP A 880 -33.68 -32.03 -43.29
N GLY A 881 -34.67 -31.76 -44.13
CA GLY A 881 -36.04 -32.29 -43.97
C GLY A 881 -36.74 -31.76 -42.70
N GLY A 882 -36.35 -30.58 -42.20
CA GLY A 882 -36.96 -29.98 -40.99
C GLY A 882 -36.23 -30.28 -39.67
N LYS A 883 -35.14 -31.08 -39.71
CA LYS A 883 -34.33 -31.40 -38.52
C LYS A 883 -33.50 -30.22 -37.97
N LYS A 884 -33.21 -29.25 -38.83
CA LYS A 884 -32.48 -28.02 -38.48
C LYS A 884 -33.29 -26.82 -38.95
N LEU A 885 -33.26 -25.74 -38.19
CA LEU A 885 -33.91 -24.51 -38.60
C LEU A 885 -33.06 -23.27 -38.16
N PHE A 886 -33.19 -22.26 -38.99
CA PHE A 886 -32.69 -20.93 -38.69
C PHE A 886 -33.84 -19.94 -38.69
N TYR A 887 -33.89 -19.01 -37.75
CA TYR A 887 -34.95 -18.01 -37.76
C TYR A 887 -34.43 -16.63 -37.36
N ILE A 888 -35.04 -15.59 -37.91
CA ILE A 888 -34.88 -14.19 -37.50
C ILE A 888 -36.25 -13.65 -37.13
N LYS A 889 -36.30 -12.91 -36.02
CA LYS A 889 -37.53 -12.25 -35.56
C LYS A 889 -37.28 -10.75 -35.42
N GLY A 890 -38.10 -9.94 -36.08
CA GLY A 890 -38.16 -8.51 -35.92
C GLY A 890 -39.45 -8.07 -35.21
N ASN A 891 -39.39 -7.13 -34.29
CA ASN A 891 -40.58 -6.58 -33.61
C ASN A 891 -40.50 -5.08 -33.48
N ILE A 892 -41.65 -4.39 -33.67
CA ILE A 892 -41.84 -2.98 -33.38
C ILE A 892 -42.94 -2.90 -32.30
N PHE A 893 -42.67 -2.12 -31.27
CA PHE A 893 -43.61 -1.94 -30.15
C PHE A 893 -44.00 -0.46 -30.05
N HIS A 894 -45.24 -0.20 -29.69
CA HIS A 894 -45.74 1.13 -29.35
C HIS A 894 -46.61 1.05 -28.12
N GLU A 895 -46.36 1.94 -27.15
CA GLU A 895 -47.15 2.14 -25.93
C GLU A 895 -48.16 3.28 -26.18
N PHE A 896 -49.44 2.98 -26.20
CA PHE A 896 -50.52 3.94 -26.42
C PHE A 896 -51.01 4.56 -25.11
N LEU A 897 -50.90 3.83 -24.01
CA LEU A 897 -51.28 4.29 -22.67
C LEU A 897 -50.06 4.08 -21.77
N GLY A 898 -49.53 4.98 -21.16
CA GLY A 898 -48.32 4.80 -20.36
C GLY A 898 -48.25 5.75 -19.14
N SER A 899 -49.36 6.38 -18.83
CA SER A 899 -49.38 7.34 -17.74
C SER A 899 -49.25 6.67 -16.38
N ARG A 900 -48.34 7.19 -15.58
CA ARG A 900 -48.12 6.81 -14.21
C ARG A 900 -48.01 8.03 -13.35
N SER A 901 -48.67 8.01 -12.21
CA SER A 901 -48.66 9.13 -11.27
C SER A 901 -48.51 8.64 -9.84
N PHE A 902 -47.97 9.49 -8.99
CA PHE A 902 -47.94 9.24 -7.56
C PHE A 902 -48.08 10.52 -6.76
N LYS A 903 -48.40 10.36 -5.49
CA LYS A 903 -48.37 11.42 -4.50
C LYS A 903 -47.49 11.00 -3.33
N ALA A 904 -46.66 11.91 -2.86
CA ALA A 904 -45.89 11.71 -1.68
C ALA A 904 -46.14 12.82 -0.64
N PHE A 905 -46.11 12.46 0.64
CA PHE A 905 -46.42 13.33 1.76
C PHE A 905 -45.36 13.20 2.84
N GLU A 906 -44.88 14.34 3.32
CA GLU A 906 -43.91 14.43 4.42
C GLU A 906 -44.34 15.58 5.33
N GLY A 907 -44.95 15.28 6.47
CA GLY A 907 -45.53 16.29 7.32
C GLY A 907 -46.55 17.17 6.57
N LYS A 908 -46.28 18.45 6.48
CA LYS A 908 -47.11 19.41 5.71
C LYS A 908 -46.69 19.51 4.23
N SER A 909 -45.55 18.99 3.86
CA SER A 909 -45.04 19.01 2.49
C SER A 909 -45.68 17.90 1.67
N HIS A 910 -46.00 18.17 0.41
CA HIS A 910 -46.56 17.20 -0.51
C HIS A 910 -45.99 17.41 -1.92
N TYR A 911 -45.88 16.32 -2.63
CA TYR A 911 -45.52 16.31 -4.05
C TYR A 911 -46.48 15.40 -4.82
N ALA A 912 -46.89 15.83 -5.95
CA ALA A 912 -47.73 15.05 -6.86
C ALA A 912 -47.16 15.10 -8.28
N GLN A 913 -46.86 13.94 -8.83
CA GLN A 913 -46.50 13.79 -10.24
C GLN A 913 -47.71 13.30 -11.02
N LYS A 914 -48.11 14.01 -12.07
CA LYS A 914 -49.15 13.65 -13.01
C LYS A 914 -48.58 12.96 -14.24
#